data_68aeb615c953d9255bd921e21d9a8af9
#
_entry.id   68aeb615c953d9255bd921e21d9a8af9
#
_cell.length_a   1.000
_cell.length_b   1.000
_cell.length_c   1.000
_cell.angle_alpha   90.00
_cell.angle_beta   90.00
_cell.angle_gamma   90.00
#
_symmetry.space_group_name_H-M   'P 1'
#
loop_
_entity.id
_entity.type
_entity.pdbx_description
1 polymer ?
#
loop_
_entity_poly.entity_id
_entity_poly.type
_entity_poly.pdbx_seq_one_letter_code
_entity_poly.pdbx_strand_id
1 'polypeptide(L)'
;VNALVAIFQQFRAQKKLEALEKLSAGETRVIRQGSEQSIPPFEIVPGDIVKLDQGDRIPADARIINSSNLTINEASLTGESMPAAKDEAGNIGPDVSLTDMRNMVFFGTYVSTGVATVITTATGGRTEIGKIQGTLEELNTGDIPLRRKVNLLAKYLGIAAVILMVVSVLWQVVIYDWLNNLPIDLGFENILRQTQTAITRAMTIMPINIPLLTTIVLLTGVLAMAKKGVIIRDLSAVESLGRVSVICSDKTGTMTRNQMTVKYCWDTHNLYSVKGDGYDPVGGIYLMKGANDTITLEVKEEEVKDIFTWKGLYRLVVCGGINNDSEIIKEEIPDQGEIWKPLGDPTDAALLTMFRKSGIDETAITKKYKIIEEFPFESELKRMSKICKDGKKFVAFVKGATEILLPLCTMVNGKDTPSKFTPDMADRVRKLTTDFASKGYRVISLAYRHMDKVPTGKGARDKTETDLIYLGFACIVDPPREGVKEAVADCHSAGINVIMITGDAAATAKTIAEDLGIFEKNSLVVEGNQVNTISDDDFVRTNVFARVNPDHKQVIVERYQDQNRVVAMTGDGVNDALALAMSDAGIAMGITGTDVAKEAADLVITDDSFASIVSGVHQGRGLFNKIRMMIYFYVAINLFESMIFFGALFFLPSAVPMLTQWQSLYLVVTTHSFPGLALVFDRTSKHAMEDKPRDSQALITRNLGKFMALNVILMTIGAAAVYMLTLTGWGGIVEVYPENLAGFYSTPESFTVPIEAAKATVMLLSVILLVESTIVLSIRRINMPIQRSLRESGTFIFVILLGLIYLAHFLLMYVPLAQEILSPFGLDFYFTPLTSYDWLIVILASLPAIVGVELYKWRFRKRDIDL
;
A
#
# COMPACT_ATOMS: atom_id res chain seq x y z
N VAL A 1 24.24 12.58 23.85
CA VAL A 1 24.17 12.73 22.38
C VAL A 1 23.08 11.85 21.80
N ASN A 2 23.10 10.51 22.00
CA ASN A 2 22.11 9.60 21.45
C ASN A 2 20.65 9.95 21.85
N ALA A 3 20.41 10.33 23.09
CA ALA A 3 19.09 10.78 23.53
C ALA A 3 18.62 12.06 22.80
N LEU A 4 19.50 13.05 22.63
CA LEU A 4 19.17 14.27 21.88
C LEU A 4 18.91 14.01 20.40
N VAL A 5 19.70 13.14 19.78
CA VAL A 5 19.50 12.72 18.39
C VAL A 5 18.18 11.96 18.24
N ALA A 6 17.88 11.08 19.21
CA ALA A 6 16.61 10.32 19.23
C ALA A 6 15.40 11.27 19.36
N ILE A 7 15.43 12.22 20.30
CA ILE A 7 14.35 13.21 20.51
C ILE A 7 14.17 14.07 19.24
N PHE A 8 15.26 14.56 18.65
CA PHE A 8 15.18 15.38 17.44
C PHE A 8 14.61 14.60 16.23
N GLN A 9 15.04 13.35 16.08
CA GLN A 9 14.53 12.49 15.01
C GLN A 9 13.06 12.13 15.23
N GLN A 10 12.66 11.82 16.47
CA GLN A 10 11.26 11.54 16.83
C GLN A 10 10.36 12.75 16.58
N PHE A 11 10.79 13.94 16.97
CA PHE A 11 10.05 15.17 16.72
C PHE A 11 9.89 15.48 15.23
N ARG A 12 10.95 15.27 14.46
CA ARG A 12 10.91 15.45 12.98
C ARG A 12 10.03 14.39 12.30
N ALA A 13 10.02 13.18 12.84
CA ALA A 13 9.18 12.08 12.38
C ALA A 13 7.70 12.38 12.62
N GLN A 14 7.37 12.78 13.84
CA GLN A 14 6.00 13.11 14.23
C GLN A 14 5.43 14.27 13.40
N LYS A 15 6.22 15.33 13.20
CA LYS A 15 5.80 16.48 12.36
C LYS A 15 5.53 16.08 10.90
N LYS A 16 6.23 15.07 10.36
CA LYS A 16 5.97 14.55 9.01
C LYS A 16 4.75 13.65 8.96
N LEU A 17 4.49 12.88 10.00
CA LEU A 17 3.27 12.08 10.14
C LEU A 17 2.03 12.98 10.20
N GLU A 18 2.04 14.02 11.04
CA GLU A 18 0.96 15.01 11.13
C GLU A 18 0.69 15.70 9.77
N ALA A 19 1.75 15.94 8.98
CA ALA A 19 1.58 16.50 7.63
C ALA A 19 0.94 15.51 6.65
N LEU A 20 1.19 14.20 6.81
CA LEU A 20 0.57 13.14 6.00
C LEU A 20 -0.90 12.90 6.40
N GLU A 21 -1.21 12.94 7.69
CA GLU A 21 -2.58 12.86 8.20
C GLU A 21 -3.45 13.99 7.63
N LYS A 22 -2.89 15.22 7.56
CA LYS A 22 -3.58 16.36 6.94
C LYS A 22 -3.86 16.18 5.44
N LEU A 23 -2.99 15.46 4.72
CA LEU A 23 -3.20 15.12 3.30
C LEU A 23 -4.25 14.02 3.11
N SER A 24 -4.50 13.23 4.13
CA SER A 24 -5.50 12.15 4.14
C SER A 24 -6.90 12.60 4.58
N ALA A 25 -7.03 13.80 5.16
CA ALA A 25 -8.32 14.37 5.52
C ALA A 25 -9.07 14.74 4.23
N GLY A 26 -10.26 14.13 4.02
CA GLY A 26 -11.14 14.47 2.90
C GLY A 26 -11.48 15.96 2.84
N GLU A 27 -12.13 16.39 1.78
CA GLU A 27 -12.64 17.76 1.63
C GLU A 27 -14.14 17.80 1.90
N THR A 28 -14.61 18.91 2.47
CA THR A 28 -16.03 19.14 2.74
C THR A 28 -16.51 20.36 1.95
N ARG A 29 -17.67 20.20 1.31
CA ARG A 29 -18.27 21.28 0.53
C ARG A 29 -19.12 22.18 1.42
N VAL A 30 -18.74 23.45 1.47
CA VAL A 30 -19.45 24.49 2.26
C VAL A 30 -19.94 25.62 1.37
N ILE A 31 -21.01 26.26 1.77
CA ILE A 31 -21.50 27.49 1.12
C ILE A 31 -21.14 28.68 2.01
N ARG A 32 -20.15 29.46 1.57
CA ARG A 32 -19.76 30.71 2.22
C ARG A 32 -19.91 31.88 1.25
N GLN A 33 -20.48 33.00 1.72
CA GLN A 33 -20.70 34.20 0.90
C GLN A 33 -21.50 33.93 -0.38
N GLY A 34 -22.40 32.92 -0.36
CA GLY A 34 -23.23 32.58 -1.51
C GLY A 34 -22.54 31.74 -2.60
N SER A 35 -21.29 31.37 -2.41
CA SER A 35 -20.53 30.47 -3.31
C SER A 35 -20.19 29.16 -2.61
N GLU A 36 -20.20 28.07 -3.38
CA GLU A 36 -19.77 26.75 -2.92
C GLU A 36 -18.23 26.70 -2.93
N GLN A 37 -17.64 26.20 -1.84
CA GLN A 37 -16.20 26.09 -1.65
C GLN A 37 -15.89 24.72 -1.02
N SER A 38 -14.79 24.11 -1.44
CA SER A 38 -14.27 22.89 -0.81
C SER A 38 -13.23 23.28 0.24
N ILE A 39 -13.42 22.83 1.47
CA ILE A 39 -12.52 23.12 2.59
C ILE A 39 -12.19 21.82 3.35
N PRO A 40 -11.02 21.76 4.00
CA PRO A 40 -10.73 20.67 4.93
C PRO A 40 -11.73 20.62 6.09
N PRO A 41 -12.16 19.43 6.55
CA PRO A 41 -13.16 19.29 7.63
C PRO A 41 -12.79 20.00 8.93
N PHE A 42 -11.50 20.14 9.24
CA PHE A 42 -11.02 20.82 10.44
C PHE A 42 -11.12 22.37 10.39
N GLU A 43 -11.50 22.94 9.23
CA GLU A 43 -11.75 24.38 9.06
C GLU A 43 -13.22 24.75 9.19
N ILE A 44 -14.11 23.77 9.46
CA ILE A 44 -15.55 24.01 9.64
C ILE A 44 -15.79 24.68 10.99
N VAL A 45 -16.66 25.68 10.97
CA VAL A 45 -17.08 26.41 12.16
C VAL A 45 -18.61 26.39 12.32
N PRO A 46 -19.12 26.52 13.55
CA PRO A 46 -20.57 26.67 13.77
C PRO A 46 -21.14 27.85 12.94
N GLY A 47 -22.22 27.57 12.24
CA GLY A 47 -22.87 28.51 11.31
C GLY A 47 -22.53 28.28 9.83
N ASP A 48 -21.55 27.43 9.50
CA ASP A 48 -21.29 27.04 8.11
C ASP A 48 -22.47 26.22 7.55
N ILE A 49 -22.79 26.48 6.28
CA ILE A 49 -23.75 25.68 5.54
C ILE A 49 -22.98 24.62 4.76
N VAL A 50 -23.23 23.34 5.05
CA VAL A 50 -22.54 22.19 4.46
C VAL A 50 -23.49 21.48 3.50
N LYS A 51 -22.99 21.04 2.36
CA LYS A 51 -23.67 20.13 1.44
C LYS A 51 -23.19 18.71 1.68
N LEU A 52 -24.14 17.79 1.78
CA LEU A 52 -23.89 16.36 2.02
C LEU A 52 -24.50 15.55 0.88
N ASP A 53 -23.70 14.67 0.30
CA ASP A 53 -24.12 13.70 -0.71
C ASP A 53 -23.96 12.27 -0.17
N GLN A 54 -24.51 11.29 -0.88
CA GLN A 54 -24.38 9.89 -0.56
C GLN A 54 -22.91 9.47 -0.43
N GLY A 55 -22.55 8.83 0.68
CA GLY A 55 -21.22 8.39 1.00
C GLY A 55 -20.35 9.41 1.72
N ASP A 56 -20.81 10.66 1.88
CA ASP A 56 -20.08 11.69 2.62
C ASP A 56 -20.12 11.38 4.12
N ARG A 57 -18.99 11.66 4.78
CA ARG A 57 -18.91 11.70 6.23
C ARG A 57 -19.42 13.04 6.74
N ILE A 58 -20.22 13.02 7.80
CA ILE A 58 -20.73 14.23 8.43
C ILE A 58 -19.61 14.86 9.27
N PRO A 59 -19.14 16.07 8.89
CA PRO A 59 -17.93 16.67 9.44
C PRO A 59 -18.14 17.38 10.79
N ALA A 60 -19.38 17.59 11.20
CA ALA A 60 -19.74 18.30 12.42
C ALA A 60 -21.23 18.00 12.78
N ASP A 61 -21.65 18.22 14.02
CA ASP A 61 -23.05 18.15 14.33
C ASP A 61 -23.76 19.32 13.65
N ALA A 62 -24.84 19.00 12.92
CA ALA A 62 -25.52 19.99 12.10
C ALA A 62 -27.03 19.78 12.04
N ARG A 63 -27.78 20.87 11.85
CA ARG A 63 -29.22 20.91 11.64
C ARG A 63 -29.55 20.84 10.16
N ILE A 64 -30.50 19.98 9.79
CA ILE A 64 -30.94 19.85 8.40
C ILE A 64 -31.79 21.08 8.03
N ILE A 65 -31.40 21.72 6.91
CA ILE A 65 -32.13 22.85 6.30
C ILE A 65 -33.04 22.33 5.18
N ASN A 66 -32.47 21.42 4.34
CA ASN A 66 -33.16 20.80 3.22
C ASN A 66 -32.61 19.41 2.99
N SER A 67 -33.47 18.44 2.65
CA SER A 67 -33.06 17.06 2.38
C SER A 67 -33.93 16.41 1.31
N SER A 68 -33.36 15.38 0.63
CA SER A 68 -34.10 14.54 -0.32
C SER A 68 -33.70 13.10 -0.15
N ASN A 69 -34.67 12.25 0.28
CA ASN A 69 -34.48 10.82 0.54
C ASN A 69 -33.27 10.50 1.43
N LEU A 70 -33.02 11.34 2.44
CA LEU A 70 -31.85 11.27 3.30
C LEU A 70 -31.98 10.13 4.32
N THR A 71 -31.01 9.22 4.31
CA THR A 71 -30.80 8.25 5.40
C THR A 71 -29.35 8.31 5.86
N ILE A 72 -29.16 8.23 7.18
CA ILE A 72 -27.84 8.35 7.82
C ILE A 72 -27.52 7.05 8.55
N ASN A 73 -26.33 6.52 8.34
CA ASN A 73 -25.80 5.44 9.16
C ASN A 73 -25.21 6.04 10.44
N GLU A 74 -25.89 5.83 11.55
CA GLU A 74 -25.54 6.33 12.87
C GLU A 74 -24.93 5.25 13.78
N ALA A 75 -24.50 4.12 13.23
CA ALA A 75 -23.95 3.00 13.99
C ALA A 75 -22.77 3.38 14.91
N SER A 76 -21.97 4.34 14.50
CA SER A 76 -20.86 4.87 15.31
C SER A 76 -21.30 5.63 16.57
N LEU A 77 -22.54 6.13 16.59
CA LEU A 77 -23.11 6.89 17.71
C LEU A 77 -24.11 6.08 18.53
N THR A 78 -24.95 5.28 17.85
CA THR A 78 -26.08 4.57 18.45
C THR A 78 -25.85 3.07 18.63
N GLY A 79 -24.87 2.50 17.91
CA GLY A 79 -24.63 1.06 17.83
C GLY A 79 -25.61 0.31 16.93
N GLU A 80 -26.61 0.98 16.34
CA GLU A 80 -27.61 0.36 15.47
C GLU A 80 -27.16 0.37 14.00
N SER A 81 -27.17 -0.80 13.35
CA SER A 81 -26.68 -0.98 11.97
C SER A 81 -27.64 -0.51 10.90
N MET A 82 -28.92 -0.26 11.24
CA MET A 82 -29.94 0.18 10.28
C MET A 82 -29.84 1.70 10.07
N PRO A 83 -29.74 2.20 8.83
CA PRO A 83 -29.74 3.63 8.57
C PRO A 83 -31.00 4.32 9.03
N ALA A 84 -30.87 5.45 9.74
CA ALA A 84 -31.99 6.27 10.22
C ALA A 84 -32.47 7.24 9.14
N ALA A 85 -33.74 7.30 8.86
CA ALA A 85 -34.34 8.31 7.97
C ALA A 85 -34.31 9.69 8.64
N LYS A 86 -33.84 10.70 7.93
CA LYS A 86 -33.72 12.09 8.40
C LYS A 86 -34.44 13.06 7.48
N ASP A 87 -35.04 14.06 8.08
CA ASP A 87 -35.84 15.09 7.39
C ASP A 87 -35.69 16.46 8.07
N GLU A 88 -36.25 17.50 7.46
CA GLU A 88 -36.28 18.85 7.99
C GLU A 88 -37.39 19.09 9.05
N ALA A 89 -37.99 18.04 9.63
CA ALA A 89 -39.10 18.11 10.56
C ALA A 89 -38.89 19.16 11.68
N GLY A 90 -39.86 20.06 11.79
CA GLY A 90 -39.69 21.32 12.52
C GLY A 90 -39.55 21.21 14.04
N ASN A 91 -40.51 20.67 14.78
CA ASN A 91 -40.47 20.71 16.23
C ASN A 91 -40.31 19.29 16.83
N ILE A 92 -39.09 18.96 17.21
CA ILE A 92 -38.80 17.82 18.08
C ILE A 92 -38.70 18.37 19.50
N GLY A 93 -39.40 17.74 20.45
CA GLY A 93 -39.43 18.20 21.85
C GLY A 93 -38.02 18.22 22.52
N PRO A 94 -37.84 18.93 23.63
CA PRO A 94 -36.52 19.08 24.24
C PRO A 94 -35.94 17.81 24.86
N ASP A 95 -36.74 16.75 25.12
CA ASP A 95 -36.34 15.52 25.79
C ASP A 95 -36.29 14.29 24.84
N VAL A 96 -36.04 14.52 23.55
CA VAL A 96 -35.95 13.43 22.54
C VAL A 96 -34.57 12.80 22.56
N SER A 97 -34.51 11.47 22.46
CA SER A 97 -33.23 10.74 22.40
C SER A 97 -32.47 11.10 21.10
N LEU A 98 -31.13 11.00 21.13
CA LEU A 98 -30.28 11.27 19.95
C LEU A 98 -30.73 10.45 18.72
N THR A 99 -31.15 9.20 18.95
CA THR A 99 -31.65 8.27 17.90
C THR A 99 -32.88 8.77 17.20
N ASP A 100 -33.77 9.52 17.92
CA ASP A 100 -35.05 10.00 17.43
C ASP A 100 -35.02 11.43 16.85
N MET A 101 -33.82 12.07 16.90
CA MET A 101 -33.62 13.39 16.31
C MET A 101 -33.50 13.33 14.79
N ARG A 102 -34.66 13.34 14.11
CA ARG A 102 -34.71 13.23 12.63
C ARG A 102 -34.21 14.45 11.91
N ASN A 103 -34.13 15.60 12.53
CA ASN A 103 -33.74 16.88 11.96
C ASN A 103 -32.30 17.27 12.22
N MET A 104 -31.49 16.36 12.81
CA MET A 104 -30.09 16.54 13.09
C MET A 104 -29.27 15.44 12.45
N VAL A 105 -28.08 15.80 12.06
CA VAL A 105 -27.01 14.89 11.65
C VAL A 105 -25.81 15.10 12.58
N PHE A 106 -25.08 14.03 12.88
CA PHE A 106 -24.05 14.02 13.92
C PHE A 106 -22.67 13.76 13.34
N PHE A 107 -21.67 14.42 13.92
CA PHE A 107 -20.26 14.23 13.56
C PHE A 107 -19.88 12.75 13.53
N GLY A 108 -19.15 12.34 12.49
CA GLY A 108 -18.59 10.99 12.37
C GLY A 108 -19.58 9.93 11.91
N THR A 109 -20.84 10.27 11.62
CA THR A 109 -21.80 9.43 10.95
C THR A 109 -21.77 9.63 9.44
N TYR A 110 -22.48 8.80 8.65
CA TYR A 110 -22.34 8.78 7.19
C TYR A 110 -23.68 8.82 6.46
N VAL A 111 -23.70 9.52 5.33
CA VAL A 111 -24.86 9.55 4.43
C VAL A 111 -24.98 8.22 3.69
N SER A 112 -26.00 7.41 4.03
CA SER A 112 -26.27 6.13 3.35
C SER A 112 -26.97 6.33 2.01
N THR A 113 -27.99 7.19 1.96
CA THR A 113 -28.70 7.56 0.73
C THR A 113 -29.16 9.00 0.79
N GLY A 114 -29.41 9.58 -0.39
CA GLY A 114 -29.97 10.92 -0.52
C GLY A 114 -28.92 12.03 -0.43
N VAL A 115 -29.44 13.27 -0.36
CA VAL A 115 -28.63 14.50 -0.30
C VAL A 115 -29.22 15.44 0.74
N ALA A 116 -28.39 16.30 1.35
CA ALA A 116 -28.85 17.29 2.30
C ALA A 116 -28.03 18.59 2.24
N THR A 117 -28.68 19.67 2.65
CA THR A 117 -27.99 20.91 3.02
C THR A 117 -28.23 21.12 4.51
N VAL A 118 -27.16 21.30 5.27
CA VAL A 118 -27.19 21.36 6.72
C VAL A 118 -26.46 22.60 7.24
N ILE A 119 -26.80 23.09 8.42
CA ILE A 119 -26.10 24.17 9.11
C ILE A 119 -25.37 23.60 10.32
N THR A 120 -24.08 23.84 10.40
CA THR A 120 -23.22 23.36 11.50
C THR A 120 -23.63 24.00 12.82
N THR A 121 -23.88 23.19 13.84
CA THR A 121 -24.28 23.63 15.19
C THR A 121 -23.16 23.45 16.21
N ALA A 122 -22.39 22.37 16.14
CA ALA A 122 -21.28 22.10 17.04
C ALA A 122 -20.11 21.42 16.31
N THR A 123 -18.88 21.69 16.76
CA THR A 123 -17.64 21.16 16.17
C THR A 123 -16.68 20.65 17.25
N GLY A 124 -15.81 19.68 16.88
CA GLY A 124 -14.77 19.12 17.74
C GLY A 124 -15.30 18.52 19.05
N GLY A 125 -14.69 18.80 20.16
CA GLY A 125 -15.09 18.28 21.48
C GLY A 125 -16.49 18.67 21.96
N ARG A 126 -17.18 19.57 21.24
CA ARG A 126 -18.58 19.95 21.55
C ARG A 126 -19.60 19.11 20.79
N THR A 127 -19.19 18.28 19.84
CA THR A 127 -20.07 17.32 19.16
C THR A 127 -20.45 16.19 20.09
N GLU A 128 -21.53 15.47 19.81
CA GLU A 128 -21.96 14.35 20.65
C GLU A 128 -20.90 13.24 20.73
N ILE A 129 -20.26 12.87 19.61
CA ILE A 129 -19.12 11.96 19.60
C ILE A 129 -17.90 12.56 20.32
N GLY A 130 -17.63 13.85 20.14
CA GLY A 130 -16.53 14.53 20.80
C GLY A 130 -16.61 14.51 22.33
N LYS A 131 -17.82 14.60 22.89
CA LYS A 131 -18.07 14.44 24.33
C LYS A 131 -17.73 13.03 24.84
N ILE A 132 -17.97 12.00 24.01
CA ILE A 132 -17.65 10.61 24.33
C ILE A 132 -16.13 10.36 24.21
N GLN A 133 -15.49 10.90 23.17
CA GLN A 133 -14.04 10.74 22.94
C GLN A 133 -13.18 11.35 24.03
N GLY A 134 -13.58 12.48 24.60
CA GLY A 134 -12.84 13.09 25.72
C GLY A 134 -12.67 12.17 26.92
N THR A 135 -13.48 11.11 27.03
CA THR A 135 -13.41 10.08 28.09
C THR A 135 -12.58 8.87 27.66
N LEU A 136 -12.31 8.69 26.37
CA LEU A 136 -11.63 7.51 25.80
C LEU A 136 -10.17 7.76 25.40
N GLU A 137 -9.73 9.01 25.26
CA GLU A 137 -8.33 9.33 24.89
C GLU A 137 -7.29 8.85 25.93
N GLU A 138 -7.71 8.54 27.17
CA GLU A 138 -6.84 7.92 28.18
C GLU A 138 -6.59 6.42 27.94
N LEU A 139 -7.25 5.74 26.99
CA LEU A 139 -7.29 4.28 26.95
C LEU A 139 -6.64 3.60 25.74
N ASN A 140 -6.36 4.23 24.63
CA ASN A 140 -5.84 3.48 23.46
C ASN A 140 -4.95 4.28 22.50
N THR A 141 -3.66 4.32 22.77
CA THR A 141 -2.65 4.26 21.71
C THR A 141 -2.32 2.78 21.48
N GLY A 142 -2.99 2.14 20.54
CA GLY A 142 -2.69 0.77 20.16
C GLY A 142 -1.25 0.67 19.67
N ASP A 143 -0.39 -0.02 20.45
CA ASP A 143 1.00 -0.27 20.04
C ASP A 143 1.01 -1.11 18.76
N ILE A 144 1.73 -0.64 17.75
CA ILE A 144 1.96 -1.36 16.49
C ILE A 144 2.45 -2.78 16.83
N PRO A 145 1.84 -3.86 16.29
CA PRO A 145 2.19 -5.24 16.65
C PRO A 145 3.69 -5.54 16.53
N LEU A 146 4.33 -5.02 15.51
CA LEU A 146 5.78 -5.12 15.31
C LEU A 146 6.56 -4.41 16.41
N ARG A 147 6.15 -3.21 16.83
CA ARG A 147 6.78 -2.45 17.90
C ARG A 147 6.66 -3.18 19.24
N ARG A 148 5.51 -3.80 19.51
CA ARG A 148 5.29 -4.63 20.70
C ARG A 148 6.25 -5.83 20.75
N LYS A 149 6.43 -6.53 19.60
CA LYS A 149 7.40 -7.65 19.50
C LYS A 149 8.83 -7.19 19.71
N VAL A 150 9.22 -6.04 19.15
CA VAL A 150 10.55 -5.42 19.34
C VAL A 150 10.77 -5.03 20.80
N ASN A 151 9.80 -4.38 21.43
CA ASN A 151 9.87 -4.00 22.83
C ASN A 151 9.97 -5.22 23.77
N LEU A 152 9.25 -6.29 23.45
CA LEU A 152 9.33 -7.56 24.20
C LEU A 152 10.73 -8.18 24.08
N LEU A 153 11.33 -8.20 22.89
CA LEU A 153 12.70 -8.65 22.67
C LEU A 153 13.70 -7.80 23.46
N ALA A 154 13.58 -6.48 23.41
CA ALA A 154 14.41 -5.54 24.14
C ALA A 154 14.30 -5.76 25.66
N LYS A 155 13.10 -6.03 26.19
CA LYS A 155 12.86 -6.36 27.59
C LYS A 155 13.60 -7.63 28.02
N TYR A 156 13.52 -8.71 27.24
CA TYR A 156 14.22 -9.97 27.56
C TYR A 156 15.75 -9.80 27.52
N LEU A 157 16.28 -9.10 26.52
CA LEU A 157 17.70 -8.79 26.44
C LEU A 157 18.16 -7.89 27.58
N GLY A 158 17.34 -6.92 28.01
CA GLY A 158 17.60 -6.10 29.19
C GLY A 158 17.67 -6.91 30.49
N ILE A 159 16.75 -7.85 30.67
CA ILE A 159 16.79 -8.76 31.85
C ILE A 159 18.05 -9.63 31.82
N ALA A 160 18.40 -10.19 30.66
CA ALA A 160 19.62 -10.98 30.47
C ALA A 160 20.87 -10.14 30.78
N ALA A 161 20.93 -8.87 30.36
CA ALA A 161 22.02 -7.96 30.66
C ALA A 161 22.19 -7.72 32.15
N VAL A 162 21.08 -7.52 32.91
CA VAL A 162 21.11 -7.34 34.36
C VAL A 162 21.59 -8.64 35.07
N ILE A 163 21.11 -9.80 34.63
CA ILE A 163 21.56 -11.09 35.19
C ILE A 163 23.07 -11.27 34.95
N LEU A 164 23.54 -11.05 33.73
CA LEU A 164 24.95 -11.15 33.40
C LEU A 164 25.81 -10.14 34.18
N MET A 165 25.30 -8.93 34.41
CA MET A 165 25.97 -7.93 35.23
C MET A 165 26.16 -8.43 36.65
N VAL A 166 25.13 -8.95 37.30
CA VAL A 166 25.20 -9.51 38.66
C VAL A 166 26.16 -10.69 38.72
N VAL A 167 26.06 -11.63 37.77
CA VAL A 167 26.97 -12.78 37.67
C VAL A 167 28.42 -12.32 37.48
N SER A 168 28.64 -11.29 36.66
CA SER A 168 29.97 -10.71 36.42
C SER A 168 30.60 -10.14 37.71
N VAL A 169 29.84 -9.40 38.50
CA VAL A 169 30.33 -8.83 39.74
C VAL A 169 30.64 -9.95 40.76
N LEU A 170 29.73 -10.91 40.95
CA LEU A 170 29.93 -12.06 41.84
C LEU A 170 31.16 -12.90 41.43
N TRP A 171 31.34 -13.11 40.12
CA TRP A 171 32.48 -13.85 39.63
C TRP A 171 33.78 -13.16 39.94
N GLN A 172 33.90 -11.87 39.65
CA GLN A 172 35.13 -11.08 39.81
C GLN A 172 35.47 -10.82 41.25
N VAL A 173 34.48 -10.57 42.12
CA VAL A 173 34.71 -10.21 43.55
C VAL A 173 34.91 -11.44 44.45
N VAL A 174 34.26 -12.58 44.10
CA VAL A 174 34.22 -13.75 45.00
C VAL A 174 34.84 -14.98 44.34
N ILE A 175 34.36 -15.39 43.19
CA ILE A 175 34.66 -16.68 42.60
C ILE A 175 36.09 -16.71 42.02
N TYR A 176 36.50 -15.65 41.33
CA TYR A 176 37.83 -15.57 40.71
C TYR A 176 38.94 -15.58 41.77
N ASP A 177 38.81 -14.76 42.85
CA ASP A 177 39.79 -14.70 43.89
C ASP A 177 39.86 -16.02 44.68
N TRP A 178 38.69 -16.67 44.93
CA TRP A 178 38.63 -17.97 45.57
C TRP A 178 39.29 -19.08 44.73
N LEU A 179 39.05 -19.14 43.43
CA LEU A 179 39.66 -20.13 42.53
C LEU A 179 41.18 -19.98 42.41
N ASN A 180 41.68 -18.76 42.51
CA ASN A 180 43.12 -18.47 42.37
C ASN A 180 43.84 -18.37 43.74
N ASN A 181 43.19 -18.77 44.85
CA ASN A 181 43.71 -18.69 46.20
C ASN A 181 44.18 -17.29 46.61
N LEU A 182 43.52 -16.24 46.04
CA LEU A 182 43.76 -14.85 46.42
C LEU A 182 42.87 -14.44 47.60
N PRO A 183 43.30 -13.44 48.42
CA PRO A 183 42.41 -12.93 49.44
C PRO A 183 41.21 -12.24 48.80
N ILE A 184 39.98 -12.67 49.22
CA ILE A 184 38.74 -12.07 48.75
C ILE A 184 38.64 -10.65 49.26
N ASP A 185 38.71 -9.67 48.35
CA ASP A 185 38.60 -8.24 48.70
C ASP A 185 37.15 -7.78 48.56
N LEU A 186 36.44 -7.72 49.68
CA LEU A 186 35.08 -7.16 49.79
C LEU A 186 35.07 -5.65 50.07
N GLY A 187 36.21 -4.97 49.92
CA GLY A 187 36.33 -3.52 50.08
C GLY A 187 35.38 -2.77 49.16
N PHE A 188 34.82 -1.68 49.69
CA PHE A 188 33.83 -0.87 48.90
C PHE A 188 34.42 -0.37 47.55
N GLU A 189 35.68 0.02 47.54
CA GLU A 189 36.35 0.50 46.31
C GLU A 189 36.46 -0.58 45.24
N ASN A 190 36.81 -1.83 45.65
CA ASN A 190 36.87 -2.96 44.74
C ASN A 190 35.49 -3.30 44.17
N ILE A 191 34.47 -3.41 45.05
CA ILE A 191 33.07 -3.67 44.60
C ILE A 191 32.59 -2.56 43.64
N LEU A 192 32.88 -1.29 43.97
CA LEU A 192 32.51 -0.16 43.13
C LEU A 192 33.16 -0.24 41.73
N ARG A 193 34.47 -0.51 41.66
CA ARG A 193 35.22 -0.67 40.41
C ARG A 193 34.71 -1.82 39.57
N GLN A 194 34.46 -3.00 40.17
CA GLN A 194 33.92 -4.17 39.46
C GLN A 194 32.49 -3.91 38.97
N THR A 195 31.68 -3.20 39.77
CA THR A 195 30.32 -2.81 39.37
C THR A 195 30.35 -1.82 38.18
N GLN A 196 31.22 -0.84 38.20
CA GLN A 196 31.39 0.08 37.06
C GLN A 196 31.76 -0.66 35.77
N THR A 197 32.74 -1.58 35.90
CA THR A 197 33.16 -2.42 34.77
C THR A 197 32.02 -3.31 34.26
N ALA A 198 31.25 -3.92 35.16
CA ALA A 198 30.11 -4.75 34.80
C ALA A 198 28.97 -3.96 34.16
N ILE A 199 28.70 -2.74 34.62
CA ILE A 199 27.74 -1.82 33.99
C ILE A 199 28.17 -1.49 32.56
N THR A 200 29.45 -1.11 32.36
CA THR A 200 29.97 -0.79 31.02
C THR A 200 29.82 -1.98 30.07
N ARG A 201 30.11 -3.19 30.52
CA ARG A 201 29.90 -4.43 29.74
C ARG A 201 28.44 -4.73 29.49
N ALA A 202 27.56 -4.53 30.47
CA ALA A 202 26.13 -4.75 30.32
C ALA A 202 25.48 -3.76 29.32
N MET A 203 26.02 -2.56 29.21
CA MET A 203 25.53 -1.56 28.24
C MET A 203 25.72 -1.99 26.78
N THR A 204 26.76 -2.79 26.47
CA THR A 204 26.97 -3.29 25.10
C THR A 204 25.93 -4.33 24.70
N ILE A 205 25.33 -5.04 25.68
CA ILE A 205 24.29 -6.06 25.42
C ILE A 205 22.93 -5.42 25.17
N MET A 206 22.68 -4.23 25.72
CA MET A 206 21.38 -3.59 25.60
C MET A 206 21.13 -3.08 24.16
N PRO A 207 20.07 -3.57 23.48
CA PRO A 207 19.77 -3.15 22.13
C PRO A 207 19.03 -1.80 22.10
N ILE A 208 19.66 -0.76 22.66
CA ILE A 208 19.08 0.58 22.84
C ILE A 208 18.64 1.19 21.50
N ASN A 209 19.32 0.85 20.43
CA ASN A 209 19.10 1.43 19.12
C ASN A 209 17.93 0.77 18.36
N ILE A 210 17.50 -0.46 18.70
CA ILE A 210 16.48 -1.19 17.93
C ILE A 210 15.14 -0.46 17.89
N PRO A 211 14.52 -0.02 18.99
CA PRO A 211 13.24 0.68 18.95
C PRO A 211 13.30 1.98 18.14
N LEU A 212 14.37 2.77 18.35
CA LEU A 212 14.56 4.02 17.63
C LEU A 212 14.70 3.80 16.11
N LEU A 213 15.58 2.90 15.71
CA LEU A 213 15.82 2.65 14.30
C LEU A 213 14.62 1.98 13.62
N THR A 214 13.87 1.14 14.34
CA THR A 214 12.61 0.58 13.83
C THR A 214 11.62 1.70 13.50
N THR A 215 11.48 2.69 14.38
CA THR A 215 10.60 3.85 14.12
C THR A 215 11.08 4.64 12.89
N ILE A 216 12.38 4.85 12.73
CA ILE A 216 12.93 5.56 11.56
C ILE A 216 12.72 4.76 10.27
N VAL A 217 12.90 3.44 10.31
CA VAL A 217 12.64 2.55 9.17
C VAL A 217 11.17 2.62 8.76
N LEU A 218 10.24 2.51 9.71
CA LEU A 218 8.80 2.64 9.44
C LEU A 218 8.49 3.97 8.79
N LEU A 219 8.97 5.07 9.35
CA LEU A 219 8.76 6.40 8.81
C LEU A 219 9.31 6.57 7.38
N THR A 220 10.54 6.12 7.13
CA THR A 220 11.14 6.20 5.80
C THR A 220 10.38 5.33 4.78
N GLY A 221 9.83 4.19 5.23
CA GLY A 221 8.96 3.33 4.43
C GLY A 221 7.65 4.00 4.07
N VAL A 222 6.96 4.58 5.05
CA VAL A 222 5.72 5.36 4.84
C VAL A 222 5.94 6.48 3.83
N LEU A 223 7.02 7.25 3.98
CA LEU A 223 7.36 8.31 3.03
C LEU A 223 7.67 7.79 1.62
N ALA A 224 8.27 6.60 1.51
CA ALA A 224 8.53 5.97 0.22
C ALA A 224 7.24 5.47 -0.45
N MET A 225 6.28 4.96 0.33
CA MET A 225 4.96 4.55 -0.13
C MET A 225 4.12 5.76 -0.56
N ALA A 226 4.10 6.84 0.22
CA ALA A 226 3.38 8.06 -0.11
C ALA A 226 3.85 8.67 -1.45
N LYS A 227 5.17 8.63 -1.74
CA LYS A 227 5.71 9.04 -3.05
C LYS A 227 5.26 8.15 -4.22
N LYS A 228 4.71 6.98 -3.93
CA LYS A 228 4.16 6.03 -4.90
C LYS A 228 2.63 6.02 -4.92
N GLY A 229 2.01 7.06 -4.35
CA GLY A 229 0.57 7.19 -4.32
C GLY A 229 -0.13 6.34 -3.25
N VAL A 230 0.61 5.77 -2.29
CA VAL A 230 0.04 4.95 -1.21
C VAL A 230 0.15 5.70 0.12
N ILE A 231 -0.95 6.24 0.61
CA ILE A 231 -1.03 6.91 1.91
C ILE A 231 -1.43 5.88 2.96
N ILE A 232 -0.66 5.82 4.04
CA ILE A 232 -0.88 4.91 5.16
C ILE A 232 -1.59 5.66 6.26
N ARG A 233 -2.71 5.13 6.73
CA ARG A 233 -3.48 5.63 7.86
C ARG A 233 -3.17 4.85 9.13
N ASP A 234 -3.09 3.52 9.04
CA ASP A 234 -2.64 2.66 10.12
C ASP A 234 -1.27 2.04 9.81
N LEU A 235 -0.30 2.31 10.68
CA LEU A 235 1.06 1.78 10.53
C LEU A 235 1.15 0.26 10.69
N SER A 236 0.16 -0.39 11.31
CA SER A 236 0.10 -1.85 11.44
C SER A 236 -0.10 -2.53 10.08
N ALA A 237 -0.85 -1.90 9.19
CA ALA A 237 -1.11 -2.41 7.85
C ALA A 237 0.14 -2.49 6.96
N VAL A 238 1.18 -1.72 7.27
CA VAL A 238 2.47 -1.81 6.53
C VAL A 238 3.10 -3.18 6.70
N GLU A 239 3.00 -3.78 7.89
CA GLU A 239 3.47 -5.15 8.14
C GLU A 239 2.63 -6.15 7.35
N SER A 240 1.30 -6.03 7.42
CA SER A 240 0.36 -6.88 6.70
C SER A 240 0.56 -6.80 5.20
N LEU A 241 0.69 -5.58 4.65
CA LEU A 241 0.91 -5.36 3.23
C LEU A 241 2.19 -6.05 2.70
N GLY A 242 3.25 -6.05 3.51
CA GLY A 242 4.50 -6.76 3.17
C GLY A 242 4.37 -8.30 3.16
N ARG A 243 3.32 -8.84 3.78
CA ARG A 243 3.05 -10.28 3.92
C ARG A 243 1.86 -10.75 3.08
N VAL A 244 1.18 -9.86 2.40
CA VAL A 244 0.00 -10.17 1.60
C VAL A 244 0.24 -11.38 0.69
N SER A 245 -0.67 -12.34 0.77
CA SER A 245 -0.69 -13.55 -0.06
C SER A 245 -1.92 -13.61 -0.96
N VAL A 246 -2.97 -12.84 -0.65
CA VAL A 246 -4.19 -12.71 -1.43
C VAL A 246 -4.58 -11.23 -1.53
N ILE A 247 -4.87 -10.76 -2.73
CA ILE A 247 -5.46 -9.43 -2.96
C ILE A 247 -6.87 -9.64 -3.48
N CYS A 248 -7.86 -9.35 -2.67
CA CYS A 248 -9.26 -9.29 -3.05
C CYS A 248 -9.57 -7.90 -3.58
N SER A 249 -9.78 -7.78 -4.88
CA SER A 249 -10.01 -6.48 -5.51
C SER A 249 -11.40 -6.37 -6.08
N ASP A 250 -12.10 -5.28 -5.73
CA ASP A 250 -13.28 -4.90 -6.49
C ASP A 250 -12.88 -4.59 -7.94
N LYS A 251 -13.73 -4.98 -8.88
CA LYS A 251 -13.50 -4.71 -10.30
C LYS A 251 -13.64 -3.22 -10.60
N THR A 252 -14.80 -2.66 -10.20
CA THR A 252 -15.23 -1.32 -10.61
C THR A 252 -14.44 -0.25 -9.87
N GLY A 253 -13.95 0.76 -10.58
CA GLY A 253 -13.20 1.86 -9.96
C GLY A 253 -11.75 1.52 -9.57
N THR A 254 -11.43 0.25 -9.32
CA THR A 254 -10.08 -0.21 -8.95
C THR A 254 -9.30 -0.79 -10.13
N MET A 255 -9.82 -1.88 -10.74
CA MET A 255 -9.21 -2.51 -11.90
C MET A 255 -9.64 -1.87 -13.21
N THR A 256 -10.81 -1.25 -13.22
CA THR A 256 -11.38 -0.53 -14.36
C THR A 256 -11.46 0.97 -14.07
N ARG A 257 -11.68 1.77 -15.13
CA ARG A 257 -11.69 3.23 -15.03
C ARG A 257 -12.97 3.79 -14.41
N ASN A 258 -14.00 2.98 -14.21
CA ASN A 258 -15.37 3.40 -13.86
C ASN A 258 -15.93 4.43 -14.86
N GLN A 259 -15.58 4.24 -16.14
CA GLN A 259 -15.95 5.14 -17.23
C GLN A 259 -16.54 4.31 -18.38
N MET A 260 -17.85 4.23 -18.43
CA MET A 260 -18.53 3.51 -19.51
C MET A 260 -18.12 4.08 -20.86
N THR A 261 -17.66 3.22 -21.76
CA THR A 261 -17.13 3.60 -23.08
C THR A 261 -17.73 2.72 -24.15
N VAL A 262 -18.23 3.33 -25.25
CA VAL A 262 -18.60 2.58 -26.45
C VAL A 262 -17.34 2.13 -27.15
N LYS A 263 -17.10 0.82 -27.26
CA LYS A 263 -15.96 0.24 -27.97
C LYS A 263 -16.30 -0.22 -29.39
N TYR A 264 -17.54 -0.69 -29.58
CA TYR A 264 -18.01 -1.13 -30.88
C TYR A 264 -19.43 -0.62 -31.13
N CYS A 265 -19.77 -0.38 -32.38
CA CYS A 265 -21.13 -0.19 -32.82
C CYS A 265 -21.38 -0.86 -34.18
N TRP A 266 -22.61 -1.30 -34.40
CA TRP A 266 -23.02 -2.01 -35.59
C TRP A 266 -24.28 -1.34 -36.18
N ASP A 267 -24.23 -0.99 -37.51
CA ASP A 267 -25.25 -0.19 -38.19
C ASP A 267 -26.17 -1.04 -39.05
N THR A 268 -26.33 -2.32 -38.77
CA THR A 268 -27.06 -3.35 -39.54
C THR A 268 -26.29 -3.93 -40.74
N HIS A 269 -25.23 -3.27 -41.21
CA HIS A 269 -24.42 -3.68 -42.34
C HIS A 269 -22.95 -3.88 -41.98
N ASN A 270 -22.40 -2.96 -41.18
CA ASN A 270 -20.97 -2.89 -40.88
C ASN A 270 -20.78 -2.83 -39.39
N LEU A 271 -19.66 -3.39 -38.96
CA LEU A 271 -19.15 -3.26 -37.60
C LEU A 271 -18.08 -2.16 -37.55
N TYR A 272 -18.14 -1.32 -36.52
CA TYR A 272 -17.20 -0.23 -36.33
C TYR A 272 -16.57 -0.34 -34.93
N SER A 273 -15.29 0.00 -34.82
CA SER A 273 -14.62 0.23 -33.54
C SER A 273 -14.59 1.74 -33.20
N VAL A 274 -14.75 2.08 -31.92
CA VAL A 274 -14.69 3.46 -31.44
C VAL A 274 -13.41 3.58 -30.61
N LYS A 275 -12.49 4.43 -31.04
CA LYS A 275 -11.22 4.66 -30.37
C LYS A 275 -11.30 5.80 -29.35
N GLY A 276 -10.37 5.78 -28.39
CA GLY A 276 -10.36 6.68 -27.25
C GLY A 276 -11.14 6.10 -26.06
N ASP A 277 -10.65 6.36 -24.85
CA ASP A 277 -11.20 5.81 -23.62
C ASP A 277 -11.92 6.88 -22.79
N GLY A 278 -12.84 6.42 -21.96
CA GLY A 278 -13.58 7.28 -21.05
C GLY A 278 -14.47 8.30 -21.77
N TYR A 279 -14.70 9.41 -21.08
CA TYR A 279 -15.60 10.48 -21.54
C TYR A 279 -14.90 11.60 -22.34
N ASP A 280 -13.61 11.45 -22.57
CA ASP A 280 -12.87 12.38 -23.43
C ASP A 280 -13.42 12.30 -24.87
N PRO A 281 -13.85 13.41 -25.48
CA PRO A 281 -14.34 13.44 -26.85
C PRO A 281 -13.24 13.24 -27.92
N VAL A 282 -11.98 13.09 -27.49
CA VAL A 282 -10.86 12.79 -28.39
C VAL A 282 -10.89 11.33 -28.82
N GLY A 283 -10.82 11.08 -30.12
CA GLY A 283 -10.87 9.76 -30.72
C GLY A 283 -11.52 9.76 -32.07
N GLY A 284 -12.04 8.61 -32.54
CA GLY A 284 -12.70 8.47 -33.81
C GLY A 284 -13.42 7.13 -33.97
N ILE A 285 -14.19 7.01 -35.05
CA ILE A 285 -14.90 5.79 -35.43
C ILE A 285 -14.20 5.17 -36.62
N TYR A 286 -13.96 3.86 -36.58
CA TYR A 286 -13.20 3.12 -37.59
C TYR A 286 -14.01 1.94 -38.09
N LEU A 287 -14.08 1.77 -39.40
CA LEU A 287 -14.71 0.62 -40.07
C LEU A 287 -13.84 -0.61 -39.94
N MET A 288 -14.41 -1.70 -39.45
CA MET A 288 -13.76 -3.01 -39.35
C MET A 288 -13.97 -3.83 -40.60
N LYS A 289 -13.02 -3.78 -41.56
CA LYS A 289 -13.14 -4.47 -42.88
C LYS A 289 -13.04 -5.98 -42.70
N GLY A 290 -14.10 -6.71 -43.09
CA GLY A 290 -14.16 -8.17 -43.08
C GLY A 290 -14.78 -8.78 -41.82
N ALA A 291 -15.14 -7.98 -40.82
CA ALA A 291 -15.87 -8.41 -39.64
C ALA A 291 -17.39 -8.41 -39.91
N ASN A 292 -17.88 -9.30 -40.77
CA ASN A 292 -19.30 -9.27 -41.08
C ASN A 292 -20.19 -9.88 -40.01
N ASP A 293 -19.69 -10.89 -39.27
CA ASP A 293 -20.51 -11.68 -38.34
C ASP A 293 -19.73 -12.23 -37.11
N THR A 294 -18.45 -11.92 -36.97
CA THR A 294 -17.61 -12.40 -35.85
C THR A 294 -16.58 -11.33 -35.49
N ILE A 295 -16.37 -11.14 -34.18
CA ILE A 295 -15.28 -10.33 -33.70
C ILE A 295 -13.98 -11.15 -33.86
N THR A 296 -13.28 -10.94 -34.98
CA THR A 296 -11.90 -11.40 -35.12
C THR A 296 -10.96 -10.26 -34.80
N LEU A 297 -10.02 -10.46 -33.87
CA LEU A 297 -9.10 -9.45 -33.37
C LEU A 297 -8.08 -8.93 -34.38
N GLU A 298 -7.99 -9.56 -35.57
CA GLU A 298 -7.05 -9.19 -36.65
C GLU A 298 -7.78 -8.65 -37.88
N VAL A 299 -8.50 -7.54 -37.72
CA VAL A 299 -9.22 -6.89 -38.82
C VAL A 299 -8.56 -5.56 -39.16
N LYS A 300 -8.41 -5.27 -40.46
CA LYS A 300 -7.96 -3.94 -40.90
C LYS A 300 -9.01 -2.89 -40.60
N GLU A 301 -8.63 -1.91 -39.81
CA GLU A 301 -9.45 -0.77 -39.45
C GLU A 301 -9.20 0.38 -40.39
N GLU A 302 -10.26 1.06 -40.86
CA GLU A 302 -10.20 2.25 -41.70
C GLU A 302 -10.99 3.37 -41.05
N GLU A 303 -10.36 4.51 -40.82
CA GLU A 303 -10.99 5.67 -40.20
C GLU A 303 -12.16 6.20 -41.03
N VAL A 304 -13.28 6.43 -40.35
CA VAL A 304 -14.46 7.07 -40.93
C VAL A 304 -14.25 8.59 -40.90
N LYS A 305 -13.58 9.14 -41.94
CA LYS A 305 -13.25 10.55 -42.02
C LYS A 305 -14.46 11.47 -42.22
N ASP A 306 -15.51 10.97 -42.89
CA ASP A 306 -16.77 11.70 -43.10
C ASP A 306 -17.95 10.77 -42.83
N ILE A 307 -18.52 10.97 -41.62
CA ILE A 307 -19.65 10.15 -41.16
C ILE A 307 -20.92 10.34 -42.02
N PHE A 308 -21.06 11.50 -42.71
CA PHE A 308 -22.25 11.76 -43.51
C PHE A 308 -22.33 10.85 -44.73
N THR A 309 -21.24 10.30 -45.22
CA THR A 309 -21.22 9.28 -46.31
C THR A 309 -21.77 7.92 -45.82
N TRP A 310 -21.78 7.67 -44.51
CA TRP A 310 -22.22 6.43 -43.88
C TRP A 310 -23.62 6.63 -43.24
N LYS A 311 -24.66 6.74 -44.06
CA LYS A 311 -26.03 7.07 -43.61
C LYS A 311 -26.55 6.22 -42.44
N GLY A 312 -26.19 4.91 -42.40
CA GLY A 312 -26.54 3.97 -41.34
C GLY A 312 -25.91 4.40 -40.02
N LEU A 313 -24.60 4.52 -40.01
CA LEU A 313 -23.81 4.94 -38.84
C LEU A 313 -24.21 6.33 -38.37
N TYR A 314 -24.38 7.30 -39.31
CA TYR A 314 -24.83 8.65 -38.94
C TYR A 314 -26.13 8.63 -38.17
N ARG A 315 -27.18 7.89 -38.62
CA ARG A 315 -28.45 7.81 -37.91
C ARG A 315 -28.32 7.15 -36.55
N LEU A 316 -27.49 6.11 -36.45
CA LEU A 316 -27.24 5.39 -35.16
C LEU A 316 -26.61 6.34 -34.15
N VAL A 317 -25.54 7.05 -34.54
CA VAL A 317 -24.80 7.96 -33.71
C VAL A 317 -25.69 9.15 -33.26
N VAL A 318 -26.47 9.73 -34.20
CA VAL A 318 -27.42 10.81 -33.89
C VAL A 318 -28.52 10.34 -32.95
N CYS A 319 -29.06 9.13 -33.12
CA CYS A 319 -30.02 8.55 -32.18
C CYS A 319 -29.43 8.43 -30.77
N GLY A 320 -28.20 7.91 -30.61
CA GLY A 320 -27.53 7.82 -29.33
C GLY A 320 -27.24 9.18 -28.66
N GLY A 321 -26.91 10.19 -29.46
CA GLY A 321 -26.61 11.55 -28.97
C GLY A 321 -27.83 12.35 -28.54
N ILE A 322 -28.95 12.27 -29.31
CA ILE A 322 -30.17 13.02 -29.01
C ILE A 322 -31.03 12.35 -27.95
N ASN A 323 -31.20 11.02 -28.03
CA ASN A 323 -31.93 10.27 -27.06
C ASN A 323 -31.06 10.02 -25.83
N ASN A 324 -30.75 11.08 -25.08
CA ASN A 324 -29.75 11.09 -24.05
C ASN A 324 -30.09 12.09 -22.96
N ASP A 325 -29.93 11.73 -21.67
CA ASP A 325 -30.22 12.57 -20.51
C ASP A 325 -28.96 12.96 -19.73
N SER A 326 -27.78 12.57 -20.24
CA SER A 326 -26.49 12.89 -19.60
C SER A 326 -25.81 14.07 -20.25
N GLU A 327 -25.04 14.79 -19.47
CA GLU A 327 -24.08 15.78 -19.94
C GLU A 327 -22.65 15.31 -19.63
N ILE A 328 -21.68 15.86 -20.36
CA ILE A 328 -20.27 15.61 -20.11
C ILE A 328 -19.62 16.96 -19.88
N ILE A 329 -19.11 17.16 -18.65
CA ILE A 329 -18.49 18.39 -18.20
C ILE A 329 -16.98 18.21 -18.02
N LYS A 330 -16.22 19.28 -18.20
CA LYS A 330 -14.83 19.38 -17.81
C LYS A 330 -14.73 19.88 -16.38
N GLU A 331 -14.00 19.16 -15.55
CA GLU A 331 -13.67 19.58 -14.19
C GLU A 331 -12.15 19.64 -14.06
N GLU A 332 -11.65 20.75 -13.49
CA GLU A 332 -10.23 20.92 -13.21
C GLU A 332 -9.95 20.39 -11.80
N ILE A 333 -9.20 19.29 -11.71
CA ILE A 333 -8.81 18.72 -10.43
C ILE A 333 -7.38 19.17 -10.13
N PRO A 334 -7.11 19.75 -8.94
CA PRO A 334 -5.76 20.10 -8.53
C PRO A 334 -4.81 18.90 -8.70
N ASP A 335 -3.62 19.14 -9.24
CA ASP A 335 -2.57 18.14 -9.52
C ASP A 335 -2.85 17.09 -10.61
N GLN A 336 -4.08 16.98 -11.16
CA GLN A 336 -4.44 16.04 -12.22
C GLN A 336 -4.82 16.71 -13.56
N GLY A 337 -5.06 18.03 -13.54
CA GLY A 337 -5.50 18.75 -14.71
C GLY A 337 -6.98 18.60 -15.03
N GLU A 338 -7.36 18.87 -16.28
CA GLU A 338 -8.75 18.79 -16.75
C GLU A 338 -9.20 17.33 -16.95
N ILE A 339 -10.26 16.92 -16.24
CA ILE A 339 -10.88 15.60 -16.36
C ILE A 339 -12.31 15.73 -16.86
N TRP A 340 -12.72 14.83 -17.76
CA TRP A 340 -14.08 14.75 -18.24
C TRP A 340 -14.93 13.86 -17.31
N LYS A 341 -16.03 14.41 -16.79
CA LYS A 341 -16.97 13.68 -15.93
C LYS A 341 -18.37 13.65 -16.53
N PRO A 342 -19.13 12.56 -16.34
CA PRO A 342 -20.53 12.47 -16.69
C PRO A 342 -21.38 13.15 -15.63
N LEU A 343 -22.40 13.87 -16.06
CA LEU A 343 -23.53 14.31 -15.25
C LEU A 343 -24.77 13.57 -15.74
N GLY A 344 -25.26 12.59 -14.99
CA GLY A 344 -26.34 11.69 -15.39
C GLY A 344 -25.91 10.22 -15.52
N ASP A 345 -26.69 9.40 -16.27
CA ASP A 345 -26.43 7.97 -16.41
C ASP A 345 -25.15 7.68 -17.21
N PRO A 346 -24.22 6.85 -16.71
CA PRO A 346 -22.95 6.54 -17.37
C PRO A 346 -23.10 5.88 -18.74
N THR A 347 -24.17 5.12 -18.96
CA THR A 347 -24.47 4.46 -20.25
C THR A 347 -24.84 5.51 -21.30
N ASP A 348 -25.61 6.50 -20.87
CA ASP A 348 -26.00 7.63 -21.70
C ASP A 348 -24.81 8.50 -22.04
N ALA A 349 -23.97 8.79 -21.05
CA ALA A 349 -22.72 9.51 -21.24
C ALA A 349 -21.78 8.82 -22.25
N ALA A 350 -21.71 7.50 -22.24
CA ALA A 350 -20.93 6.73 -23.23
C ALA A 350 -21.44 6.95 -24.65
N LEU A 351 -22.76 6.94 -24.86
CA LEU A 351 -23.37 7.20 -26.18
C LEU A 351 -23.15 8.66 -26.63
N LEU A 352 -23.24 9.62 -25.71
CA LEU A 352 -22.94 11.03 -25.99
C LEU A 352 -21.47 11.23 -26.34
N THR A 353 -20.57 10.52 -25.66
CA THR A 353 -19.14 10.55 -26.00
C THR A 353 -18.88 10.00 -27.41
N MET A 354 -19.51 8.89 -27.78
CA MET A 354 -19.44 8.34 -29.13
C MET A 354 -19.95 9.35 -30.17
N PHE A 355 -21.06 10.05 -29.84
CA PHE A 355 -21.59 11.11 -30.72
C PHE A 355 -20.57 12.24 -30.89
N ARG A 356 -19.93 12.73 -29.82
CA ARG A 356 -18.89 13.77 -29.91
C ARG A 356 -17.66 13.31 -30.69
N LYS A 357 -17.20 12.06 -30.48
CA LYS A 357 -16.08 11.44 -31.23
C LYS A 357 -16.34 11.31 -32.72
N SER A 358 -17.62 11.32 -33.16
CA SER A 358 -18.00 11.24 -34.57
C SER A 358 -17.70 12.52 -35.37
N GLY A 359 -17.36 13.63 -34.69
CA GLY A 359 -17.13 14.92 -35.33
C GLY A 359 -18.40 15.64 -35.80
N ILE A 360 -19.59 15.18 -35.45
CA ILE A 360 -20.85 15.84 -35.76
C ILE A 360 -21.01 17.07 -34.85
N ASP A 361 -21.38 18.22 -35.45
CA ASP A 361 -21.68 19.43 -34.67
C ASP A 361 -22.95 19.26 -33.83
N GLU A 362 -22.76 19.11 -32.54
CA GLU A 362 -23.83 18.96 -31.53
C GLU A 362 -24.83 20.09 -31.58
N THR A 363 -24.35 21.35 -31.77
CA THR A 363 -25.21 22.54 -31.81
C THR A 363 -26.11 22.53 -33.05
N ALA A 364 -25.58 22.12 -34.20
CA ALA A 364 -26.35 21.99 -35.43
C ALA A 364 -27.44 20.92 -35.35
N ILE A 365 -27.08 19.77 -34.72
CA ILE A 365 -28.02 18.63 -34.57
C ILE A 365 -29.13 18.97 -33.59
N THR A 366 -28.81 19.58 -32.42
CA THR A 366 -29.81 19.98 -31.42
C THR A 366 -30.78 21.04 -31.97
N LYS A 367 -30.30 21.95 -32.84
CA LYS A 367 -31.18 22.90 -33.54
C LYS A 367 -32.06 22.21 -34.57
N LYS A 368 -31.57 21.18 -35.28
CA LYS A 368 -32.32 20.43 -36.27
C LYS A 368 -33.42 19.58 -35.63
N TYR A 369 -33.10 18.88 -34.54
CA TYR A 369 -33.98 17.95 -33.86
C TYR A 369 -34.41 18.52 -32.51
N LYS A 370 -35.36 19.48 -32.53
CA LYS A 370 -35.88 20.06 -31.30
C LYS A 370 -36.76 19.07 -30.55
N ILE A 371 -36.43 18.71 -29.34
CA ILE A 371 -37.19 17.79 -28.48
C ILE A 371 -38.57 18.40 -28.17
N ILE A 372 -39.61 17.62 -28.36
CA ILE A 372 -41.02 17.99 -28.11
C ILE A 372 -41.59 17.25 -26.91
N GLU A 373 -41.27 15.97 -26.80
CA GLU A 373 -41.78 15.10 -25.71
C GLU A 373 -40.75 14.03 -25.42
N GLU A 374 -40.71 13.59 -24.17
CA GLU A 374 -39.76 12.63 -23.67
C GLU A 374 -40.47 11.56 -22.85
N PHE A 375 -40.07 10.29 -23.03
CA PHE A 375 -40.42 9.15 -22.23
C PHE A 375 -39.14 8.62 -21.58
N PRO A 376 -38.90 8.92 -20.26
CA PRO A 376 -37.65 8.61 -19.58
C PRO A 376 -37.44 7.09 -19.48
N PHE A 377 -36.25 6.69 -19.09
CA PHE A 377 -35.91 5.28 -18.88
C PHE A 377 -36.69 4.74 -17.68
N GLU A 378 -37.32 3.59 -17.87
CA GLU A 378 -38.00 2.83 -16.82
C GLU A 378 -37.40 1.43 -16.74
N SER A 379 -36.99 1.02 -15.53
CA SER A 379 -36.35 -0.29 -15.30
C SER A 379 -37.21 -1.48 -15.68
N GLU A 380 -38.54 -1.35 -15.55
CA GLU A 380 -39.51 -2.39 -15.95
C GLU A 380 -39.61 -2.52 -17.48
N LEU A 381 -39.62 -1.40 -18.18
CA LEU A 381 -39.73 -1.34 -19.63
C LEU A 381 -38.38 -1.47 -20.35
N LYS A 382 -37.28 -1.23 -19.67
CA LYS A 382 -35.88 -1.28 -20.17
C LYS A 382 -35.63 -0.52 -21.47
N ARG A 383 -36.35 0.60 -21.65
CA ARG A 383 -36.23 1.44 -22.85
C ARG A 383 -36.57 2.89 -22.54
N MET A 384 -36.17 3.77 -23.43
CA MET A 384 -36.35 5.22 -23.36
C MET A 384 -36.58 5.78 -24.75
N SER A 385 -37.34 6.85 -24.89
CA SER A 385 -37.56 7.51 -26.19
C SER A 385 -37.75 9.02 -26.07
N LYS A 386 -37.28 9.74 -27.12
CA LYS A 386 -37.52 11.18 -27.31
C LYS A 386 -38.15 11.47 -28.66
N ILE A 387 -39.22 12.27 -28.65
CA ILE A 387 -39.85 12.72 -29.86
C ILE A 387 -39.29 14.10 -30.25
N CYS A 388 -38.74 14.22 -31.44
CA CYS A 388 -38.11 15.42 -31.94
C CYS A 388 -38.82 15.94 -33.20
N LYS A 389 -38.82 17.25 -33.39
CA LYS A 389 -39.31 17.86 -34.62
C LYS A 389 -38.22 17.77 -35.72
N ASP A 390 -38.55 17.22 -36.89
CA ASP A 390 -37.71 17.15 -38.10
C ASP A 390 -38.40 17.83 -39.25
N GLY A 391 -38.17 19.10 -39.39
CA GLY A 391 -38.85 19.97 -40.39
C GLY A 391 -40.35 20.05 -40.16
N LYS A 392 -41.15 19.45 -41.11
CA LYS A 392 -42.65 19.39 -41.01
C LYS A 392 -43.17 18.12 -40.37
N LYS A 393 -42.27 17.12 -40.11
CA LYS A 393 -42.60 15.83 -39.52
C LYS A 393 -41.98 15.73 -38.13
N PHE A 394 -42.26 14.61 -37.45
CA PHE A 394 -41.68 14.24 -36.17
C PHE A 394 -40.93 12.93 -36.31
N VAL A 395 -39.87 12.78 -35.52
CA VAL A 395 -39.10 11.57 -35.41
C VAL A 395 -39.00 11.17 -33.92
N ALA A 396 -39.34 9.94 -33.62
CA ALA A 396 -39.07 9.36 -32.31
C ALA A 396 -37.75 8.57 -32.37
N PHE A 397 -36.80 8.89 -31.50
CA PHE A 397 -35.58 8.12 -31.28
C PHE A 397 -35.80 7.26 -30.08
N VAL A 398 -35.49 5.94 -30.19
CA VAL A 398 -35.74 4.95 -29.14
C VAL A 398 -34.46 4.18 -28.90
N LYS A 399 -34.10 4.00 -27.62
CA LYS A 399 -33.00 3.12 -27.22
C LYS A 399 -33.47 2.18 -26.12
N GLY A 400 -32.84 0.99 -26.01
CA GLY A 400 -33.16 0.04 -24.95
C GLY A 400 -32.47 -1.31 -25.12
N ALA A 401 -32.86 -2.25 -24.25
CA ALA A 401 -32.38 -3.61 -24.31
C ALA A 401 -32.81 -4.29 -25.63
N THR A 402 -31.92 -5.07 -26.22
CA THR A 402 -32.15 -5.70 -27.52
C THR A 402 -33.41 -6.58 -27.53
N GLU A 403 -33.59 -7.38 -26.49
CA GLU A 403 -34.74 -8.28 -26.35
C GLU A 403 -36.08 -7.55 -26.28
N ILE A 404 -36.08 -6.29 -25.85
CA ILE A 404 -37.24 -5.43 -25.75
C ILE A 404 -37.53 -4.67 -27.04
N LEU A 405 -36.45 -4.16 -27.70
CA LEU A 405 -36.62 -3.36 -28.92
C LEU A 405 -36.95 -4.18 -30.13
N LEU A 406 -36.38 -5.38 -30.31
CA LEU A 406 -36.55 -6.19 -31.53
C LEU A 406 -38.01 -6.53 -31.84
N PRO A 407 -38.87 -6.91 -30.90
CA PRO A 407 -40.29 -7.17 -31.18
C PRO A 407 -41.08 -5.94 -31.63
N LEU A 408 -40.61 -4.73 -31.28
CA LEU A 408 -41.22 -3.45 -31.63
C LEU A 408 -40.81 -2.93 -33.03
N CYS A 409 -39.83 -3.59 -33.66
CA CYS A 409 -39.26 -3.19 -34.94
C CYS A 409 -39.94 -3.97 -36.10
N THR A 410 -40.49 -3.24 -37.10
CA THR A 410 -41.07 -3.82 -38.29
C THR A 410 -40.18 -3.64 -39.53
N MET A 411 -39.27 -2.68 -39.43
CA MET A 411 -38.31 -2.36 -40.48
C MET A 411 -36.87 -2.27 -39.95
N VAL A 412 -35.91 -2.42 -40.85
CA VAL A 412 -34.47 -2.27 -40.59
C VAL A 412 -33.88 -1.19 -41.48
N ASN A 413 -32.91 -0.47 -40.96
CA ASN A 413 -32.19 0.56 -41.71
C ASN A 413 -31.38 -0.07 -42.85
N GLY A 414 -31.77 0.22 -44.06
CA GLY A 414 -31.04 -0.22 -45.29
C GLY A 414 -29.99 0.83 -45.68
N LYS A 415 -29.14 0.49 -46.66
CA LYS A 415 -28.09 1.41 -47.15
C LYS A 415 -28.62 2.79 -47.54
N ASP A 416 -29.74 2.82 -48.28
CA ASP A 416 -30.37 4.05 -48.73
C ASP A 416 -31.77 4.25 -48.15
N THR A 417 -32.60 3.22 -48.13
CA THR A 417 -33.98 3.24 -47.66
C THR A 417 -34.22 2.09 -46.68
N PRO A 418 -35.10 2.28 -45.65
CA PRO A 418 -35.49 1.20 -44.78
C PRO A 418 -36.10 0.01 -45.54
N SER A 419 -35.77 -1.21 -45.10
CA SER A 419 -36.28 -2.46 -45.67
C SER A 419 -37.08 -3.24 -44.61
N LYS A 420 -37.83 -4.24 -45.01
CA LYS A 420 -38.62 -5.07 -44.08
C LYS A 420 -37.69 -5.83 -43.10
N PHE A 421 -37.99 -5.83 -41.84
CA PHE A 421 -37.26 -6.56 -40.84
C PHE A 421 -37.67 -8.03 -40.87
N THR A 422 -36.78 -8.90 -41.36
CA THR A 422 -37.05 -10.33 -41.52
C THR A 422 -36.67 -11.12 -40.26
N PRO A 423 -37.30 -12.30 -40.01
CA PRO A 423 -36.91 -13.18 -38.90
C PRO A 423 -35.42 -13.55 -38.93
N ASP A 424 -34.84 -13.83 -40.10
CA ASP A 424 -33.42 -14.15 -40.24
C ASP A 424 -32.53 -12.99 -39.76
N MET A 425 -32.92 -11.74 -40.04
CA MET A 425 -32.20 -10.56 -39.57
C MET A 425 -32.34 -10.41 -38.07
N ALA A 426 -33.51 -10.67 -37.49
CA ALA A 426 -33.74 -10.64 -36.06
C ALA A 426 -32.86 -11.68 -35.35
N ASP A 427 -32.74 -12.88 -35.89
CA ASP A 427 -31.89 -13.94 -35.32
C ASP A 427 -30.42 -13.60 -35.46
N ARG A 428 -30.01 -12.97 -36.56
CA ARG A 428 -28.64 -12.44 -36.71
C ARG A 428 -28.34 -11.38 -35.66
N VAL A 429 -29.24 -10.43 -35.41
CA VAL A 429 -29.07 -9.41 -34.38
C VAL A 429 -28.97 -10.07 -32.98
N ARG A 430 -29.87 -11.02 -32.64
CA ARG A 430 -29.83 -11.75 -31.37
C ARG A 430 -28.50 -12.46 -31.19
N LYS A 431 -28.02 -13.16 -32.23
CA LYS A 431 -26.72 -13.84 -32.14
C LYS A 431 -25.57 -12.89 -31.88
N LEU A 432 -25.47 -11.80 -32.69
CA LEU A 432 -24.40 -10.81 -32.52
C LEU A 432 -24.45 -10.16 -31.15
N THR A 433 -25.63 -9.74 -30.69
CA THR A 433 -25.75 -9.09 -29.38
C THR A 433 -25.45 -10.04 -28.21
N THR A 434 -25.81 -11.34 -28.35
CA THR A 434 -25.44 -12.37 -27.37
C THR A 434 -23.95 -12.62 -27.38
N ASP A 435 -23.30 -12.68 -28.54
CA ASP A 435 -21.86 -12.85 -28.67
C ASP A 435 -21.09 -11.67 -28.01
N PHE A 436 -21.55 -10.42 -28.22
CA PHE A 436 -20.96 -9.27 -27.54
C PHE A 436 -21.24 -9.29 -26.03
N ALA A 437 -22.46 -9.62 -25.61
CA ALA A 437 -22.81 -9.72 -24.20
C ALA A 437 -21.99 -10.82 -23.50
N SER A 438 -21.74 -11.96 -24.14
CA SER A 438 -20.88 -13.02 -23.61
C SER A 438 -19.42 -12.60 -23.44
N LYS A 439 -18.97 -11.58 -24.18
CA LYS A 439 -17.65 -10.95 -24.06
C LYS A 439 -17.61 -9.78 -23.08
N GLY A 440 -18.68 -9.63 -22.28
CA GLY A 440 -18.70 -8.61 -21.22
C GLY A 440 -19.18 -7.22 -21.65
N TYR A 441 -19.66 -7.05 -22.88
CA TYR A 441 -20.19 -5.76 -23.33
C TYR A 441 -21.66 -5.60 -22.93
N ARG A 442 -22.01 -4.42 -22.44
CA ARG A 442 -23.39 -3.99 -22.31
C ARG A 442 -23.87 -3.55 -23.70
N VAL A 443 -24.85 -4.24 -24.26
CA VAL A 443 -25.37 -3.96 -25.59
C VAL A 443 -26.65 -3.14 -25.51
N ILE A 444 -26.65 -1.96 -26.12
CA ILE A 444 -27.80 -1.06 -26.22
C ILE A 444 -28.23 -0.97 -27.66
N SER A 445 -29.45 -1.40 -27.96
CA SER A 445 -30.05 -1.28 -29.28
C SER A 445 -30.69 0.08 -29.48
N LEU A 446 -30.63 0.56 -30.73
CA LEU A 446 -31.14 1.87 -31.15
C LEU A 446 -32.10 1.70 -32.33
N ALA A 447 -33.19 2.46 -32.32
CA ALA A 447 -34.21 2.45 -33.33
C ALA A 447 -34.84 3.85 -33.52
N TYR A 448 -35.55 4.08 -34.57
CA TYR A 448 -36.27 5.33 -34.77
C TYR A 448 -37.57 5.08 -35.50
N ARG A 449 -38.47 6.10 -35.51
CA ARG A 449 -39.70 6.10 -36.27
C ARG A 449 -40.04 7.52 -36.72
N HIS A 450 -40.49 7.68 -37.99
CA HIS A 450 -41.08 8.93 -38.46
C HIS A 450 -42.57 8.96 -38.17
N MET A 451 -43.10 10.13 -37.77
CA MET A 451 -44.51 10.33 -37.48
C MET A 451 -44.98 11.65 -38.06
N ASP A 452 -46.23 11.72 -38.44
CA ASP A 452 -46.86 12.96 -38.92
C ASP A 452 -47.46 13.79 -37.76
N LYS A 453 -47.79 13.12 -36.64
CA LYS A 453 -48.35 13.78 -35.43
C LYS A 453 -47.74 13.17 -34.19
N VAL A 454 -47.57 13.95 -33.10
CA VAL A 454 -47.15 13.49 -31.80
C VAL A 454 -48.32 12.81 -31.10
N PRO A 455 -48.23 11.54 -30.66
CA PRO A 455 -49.27 10.87 -29.90
C PRO A 455 -49.40 11.53 -28.51
N THR A 456 -50.68 11.75 -28.08
CA THR A 456 -51.00 12.35 -26.79
C THR A 456 -51.99 11.49 -26.00
N GLY A 457 -52.05 11.66 -24.68
CA GLY A 457 -52.95 10.98 -23.79
C GLY A 457 -52.49 9.58 -23.33
N LYS A 458 -53.40 8.79 -22.70
CA LYS A 458 -53.08 7.43 -22.22
C LYS A 458 -52.58 6.55 -23.34
N GLY A 459 -51.43 5.88 -23.13
CA GLY A 459 -50.76 5.02 -24.12
C GLY A 459 -50.02 5.80 -25.22
N ALA A 460 -49.69 7.08 -25.03
CA ALA A 460 -48.87 7.86 -25.98
C ALA A 460 -47.50 7.21 -26.20
N ARG A 461 -46.87 6.68 -25.15
CA ARG A 461 -45.60 5.97 -25.20
C ARG A 461 -45.69 4.72 -26.08
N ASP A 462 -46.68 3.84 -25.87
CA ASP A 462 -46.83 2.62 -26.66
C ASP A 462 -47.09 2.90 -28.14
N LYS A 463 -47.88 3.97 -28.44
CA LYS A 463 -48.09 4.43 -29.83
C LYS A 463 -46.83 5.01 -30.47
N THR A 464 -45.91 5.55 -29.68
CA THR A 464 -44.66 6.10 -30.13
C THR A 464 -43.63 4.99 -30.40
N GLU A 465 -43.56 4.01 -29.48
CA GLU A 465 -42.56 2.95 -29.45
C GLU A 465 -43.02 1.67 -30.21
N THR A 466 -43.87 1.77 -31.21
CA THR A 466 -44.26 0.68 -32.13
C THR A 466 -43.86 1.00 -33.55
N ASP A 467 -43.82 -0.03 -34.43
CA ASP A 467 -43.46 0.07 -35.88
C ASP A 467 -42.11 0.80 -36.08
N LEU A 468 -41.15 0.40 -35.26
CA LEU A 468 -39.82 1.02 -35.28
C LEU A 468 -38.95 0.54 -36.45
N ILE A 469 -38.01 1.37 -36.84
CA ILE A 469 -36.96 1.05 -37.82
C ILE A 469 -35.69 0.80 -36.99
N TYR A 470 -35.22 -0.43 -37.00
CA TYR A 470 -34.02 -0.83 -36.26
C TYR A 470 -32.78 -0.20 -36.90
N LEU A 471 -31.95 0.52 -36.08
CA LEU A 471 -30.73 1.19 -36.55
C LEU A 471 -29.49 0.36 -36.37
N GLY A 472 -29.43 -0.45 -35.32
CA GLY A 472 -28.28 -1.18 -34.90
C GLY A 472 -28.11 -1.17 -33.37
N PHE A 473 -26.87 -1.41 -32.90
CA PHE A 473 -26.56 -1.42 -31.49
C PHE A 473 -25.17 -0.83 -31.19
N ALA A 474 -24.98 -0.38 -29.97
CA ALA A 474 -23.70 0.04 -29.40
C ALA A 474 -23.29 -0.94 -28.30
N CYS A 475 -22.00 -1.27 -28.25
CA CYS A 475 -21.38 -2.14 -27.26
C CYS A 475 -20.56 -1.29 -26.30
N ILE A 476 -20.99 -1.27 -25.05
CA ILE A 476 -20.43 -0.42 -24.00
C ILE A 476 -19.73 -1.30 -22.97
N VAL A 477 -18.57 -0.86 -22.53
CA VAL A 477 -17.79 -1.56 -21.48
C VAL A 477 -17.08 -0.53 -20.61
N ASP A 478 -16.83 -0.88 -19.38
CA ASP A 478 -15.91 -0.14 -18.50
C ASP A 478 -14.49 -0.71 -18.73
N PRO A 479 -13.60 0.04 -19.41
CA PRO A 479 -12.31 -0.50 -19.82
C PRO A 479 -11.36 -0.67 -18.64
N PRO A 480 -10.46 -1.67 -18.68
CA PRO A 480 -9.39 -1.81 -17.71
C PRO A 480 -8.51 -0.55 -17.65
N ARG A 481 -7.98 -0.26 -16.45
CA ARG A 481 -6.95 0.77 -16.29
C ARG A 481 -5.63 0.31 -16.90
N GLU A 482 -4.85 1.26 -17.36
CA GLU A 482 -3.50 1.00 -17.89
C GLU A 482 -2.60 0.44 -16.78
N GLY A 483 -1.75 -0.53 -17.11
CA GLY A 483 -0.80 -1.14 -16.18
C GLY A 483 -1.38 -2.21 -15.23
N VAL A 484 -2.69 -2.47 -15.23
CA VAL A 484 -3.29 -3.49 -14.33
C VAL A 484 -2.84 -4.89 -14.70
N LYS A 485 -2.75 -5.21 -15.99
CA LYS A 485 -2.33 -6.53 -16.47
C LYS A 485 -0.89 -6.85 -16.06
N GLU A 486 0.01 -5.89 -16.18
CA GLU A 486 1.40 -5.98 -15.76
C GLU A 486 1.49 -6.13 -14.24
N ALA A 487 0.70 -5.36 -13.50
CA ALA A 487 0.65 -5.43 -12.04
C ALA A 487 0.12 -6.78 -11.53
N VAL A 488 -0.87 -7.37 -12.21
CA VAL A 488 -1.36 -8.74 -11.91
C VAL A 488 -0.26 -9.77 -12.18
N ALA A 489 0.48 -9.65 -13.28
CA ALA A 489 1.61 -10.54 -13.57
C ALA A 489 2.72 -10.42 -12.51
N ASP A 490 3.00 -9.22 -12.03
CA ASP A 490 3.94 -8.99 -10.91
C ASP A 490 3.44 -9.65 -9.62
N CYS A 491 2.14 -9.58 -9.31
CA CYS A 491 1.55 -10.29 -8.18
C CYS A 491 1.73 -11.81 -8.29
N HIS A 492 1.44 -12.41 -9.44
CA HIS A 492 1.60 -13.84 -9.67
C HIS A 492 3.07 -14.27 -9.52
N SER A 493 4.03 -13.48 -10.07
CA SER A 493 5.46 -13.75 -9.90
C SER A 493 5.89 -13.69 -8.43
N ALA A 494 5.23 -12.84 -7.65
CA ALA A 494 5.42 -12.66 -6.22
C ALA A 494 4.70 -13.72 -5.36
N GLY A 495 4.01 -14.68 -5.97
CA GLY A 495 3.22 -15.71 -5.28
C GLY A 495 1.97 -15.15 -4.59
N ILE A 496 1.45 -14.01 -5.06
CA ILE A 496 0.24 -13.38 -4.56
C ILE A 496 -0.92 -13.74 -5.46
N ASN A 497 -1.98 -14.30 -4.89
CA ASN A 497 -3.23 -14.57 -5.59
C ASN A 497 -4.04 -13.29 -5.74
N VAL A 498 -4.39 -12.93 -6.96
CA VAL A 498 -5.33 -11.82 -7.22
C VAL A 498 -6.72 -12.40 -7.45
N ILE A 499 -7.67 -11.92 -6.66
CA ILE A 499 -9.07 -12.35 -6.68
C ILE A 499 -9.91 -11.16 -7.13
N MET A 500 -10.65 -11.33 -8.20
CA MET A 500 -11.64 -10.34 -8.66
C MET A 500 -12.97 -10.57 -7.97
N ILE A 501 -13.51 -9.54 -7.34
CA ILE A 501 -14.83 -9.52 -6.72
C ILE A 501 -15.69 -8.51 -7.49
N THR A 502 -16.89 -8.89 -7.93
CA THR A 502 -17.74 -8.00 -8.72
C THR A 502 -19.23 -8.34 -8.58
N GLY A 503 -20.08 -7.32 -8.69
CA GLY A 503 -21.52 -7.48 -8.86
C GLY A 503 -21.94 -7.94 -10.26
N ASP A 504 -21.04 -7.97 -11.24
CA ASP A 504 -21.32 -8.38 -12.62
C ASP A 504 -21.70 -9.87 -12.73
N ALA A 505 -22.30 -10.22 -13.87
CA ALA A 505 -22.58 -11.62 -14.21
C ALA A 505 -21.28 -12.42 -14.42
N ALA A 506 -21.31 -13.71 -14.09
CA ALA A 506 -20.17 -14.62 -14.15
C ALA A 506 -19.44 -14.63 -15.50
N ALA A 507 -20.17 -14.57 -16.62
CA ALA A 507 -19.59 -14.56 -17.96
C ALA A 507 -18.78 -13.27 -18.24
N THR A 508 -19.32 -12.10 -17.85
CA THR A 508 -18.66 -10.80 -17.97
C THR A 508 -17.39 -10.74 -17.11
N ALA A 509 -17.53 -11.14 -15.84
CA ALA A 509 -16.44 -11.15 -14.89
C ALA A 509 -15.28 -12.05 -15.34
N LYS A 510 -15.62 -13.24 -15.87
CA LYS A 510 -14.64 -14.17 -16.42
C LYS A 510 -13.84 -13.57 -17.57
N THR A 511 -14.51 -12.97 -18.54
CA THR A 511 -13.85 -12.39 -19.72
C THR A 511 -12.88 -11.28 -19.34
N ILE A 512 -13.27 -10.39 -18.41
CA ILE A 512 -12.39 -9.32 -17.91
C ILE A 512 -11.21 -9.92 -17.14
N ALA A 513 -11.46 -10.95 -16.33
CA ALA A 513 -10.39 -11.62 -15.57
C ALA A 513 -9.39 -12.36 -16.47
N GLU A 514 -9.86 -12.94 -17.59
CA GLU A 514 -9.00 -13.53 -18.63
C GLU A 514 -8.13 -12.46 -19.30
N ASP A 515 -8.70 -11.33 -19.68
CA ASP A 515 -7.96 -10.22 -20.31
C ASP A 515 -6.89 -9.63 -19.39
N LEU A 516 -7.16 -9.57 -18.08
CA LEU A 516 -6.24 -9.08 -17.06
C LEU A 516 -5.22 -10.13 -16.60
N GLY A 517 -5.37 -11.40 -17.00
CA GLY A 517 -4.49 -12.48 -16.57
C GLY A 517 -4.76 -12.99 -15.14
N ILE A 518 -5.89 -12.65 -14.53
CA ILE A 518 -6.33 -13.13 -13.22
C ILE A 518 -6.87 -14.57 -13.33
N PHE A 519 -7.59 -14.87 -14.42
CA PHE A 519 -8.21 -16.16 -14.65
C PHE A 519 -7.30 -17.07 -15.48
N GLU A 520 -6.87 -18.17 -14.87
CA GLU A 520 -6.00 -19.18 -15.48
C GLU A 520 -6.79 -20.46 -15.82
N LYS A 521 -6.14 -21.42 -16.51
CA LYS A 521 -6.78 -22.65 -17.03
C LYS A 521 -7.49 -23.51 -15.98
N ASN A 522 -7.05 -23.43 -14.71
CA ASN A 522 -7.63 -24.22 -13.59
C ASN A 522 -8.44 -23.35 -12.61
N SER A 523 -8.64 -22.08 -12.92
CA SER A 523 -9.39 -21.15 -12.08
C SER A 523 -10.90 -21.41 -12.17
N LEU A 524 -11.60 -21.07 -11.11
CA LEU A 524 -13.05 -21.15 -11.03
C LEU A 524 -13.68 -19.75 -10.96
N VAL A 525 -14.92 -19.66 -11.47
CA VAL A 525 -15.82 -18.53 -11.24
C VAL A 525 -16.94 -19.01 -10.33
N VAL A 526 -17.20 -18.30 -9.24
CA VAL A 526 -18.22 -18.64 -8.24
C VAL A 526 -19.16 -17.47 -8.08
N GLU A 527 -20.47 -17.74 -8.06
CA GLU A 527 -21.46 -16.70 -7.77
C GLU A 527 -21.61 -16.48 -6.25
N GLY A 528 -21.96 -15.25 -5.85
CA GLY A 528 -22.06 -14.84 -4.45
C GLY A 528 -22.91 -15.76 -3.58
N ASN A 529 -24.04 -16.27 -4.11
CA ASN A 529 -24.92 -17.22 -3.41
C ASN A 529 -24.28 -18.58 -3.09
N GLN A 530 -23.17 -18.93 -3.75
CA GLN A 530 -22.45 -20.18 -3.57
C GLN A 530 -21.26 -20.04 -2.60
N VAL A 531 -20.87 -18.81 -2.23
CA VAL A 531 -19.68 -18.54 -1.42
C VAL A 531 -19.70 -19.30 -0.09
N ASN A 532 -20.87 -19.47 0.54
CA ASN A 532 -21.01 -20.17 1.82
C ASN A 532 -21.01 -21.71 1.69
N THR A 533 -21.27 -22.24 0.50
CA THR A 533 -21.51 -23.67 0.29
C THR A 533 -20.42 -24.38 -0.49
N ILE A 534 -19.57 -23.64 -1.17
CA ILE A 534 -18.45 -24.19 -1.95
C ILE A 534 -17.41 -24.86 -1.05
N SER A 535 -16.82 -25.98 -1.51
CA SER A 535 -15.74 -26.67 -0.80
C SER A 535 -14.50 -25.79 -0.66
N ASP A 536 -13.67 -26.03 0.37
CA ASP A 536 -12.45 -25.25 0.58
C ASP A 536 -11.43 -25.44 -0.56
N ASP A 537 -11.36 -26.62 -1.15
CA ASP A 537 -10.48 -26.89 -2.30
C ASP A 537 -10.90 -26.08 -3.54
N ASP A 538 -12.19 -25.98 -3.82
CA ASP A 538 -12.69 -25.16 -4.93
C ASP A 538 -12.63 -23.66 -4.60
N PHE A 539 -12.82 -23.29 -3.32
CA PHE A 539 -12.67 -21.90 -2.88
C PHE A 539 -11.24 -21.37 -3.14
N VAL A 540 -10.22 -22.17 -2.83
CA VAL A 540 -8.81 -21.80 -3.10
C VAL A 540 -8.52 -21.65 -4.59
N ARG A 541 -9.23 -22.39 -5.45
CA ARG A 541 -9.10 -22.32 -6.91
C ARG A 541 -9.93 -21.21 -7.55
N THR A 542 -10.75 -20.52 -6.76
CA THR A 542 -11.61 -19.45 -7.25
C THR A 542 -10.84 -18.16 -7.37
N ASN A 543 -10.71 -17.63 -8.58
CA ASN A 543 -10.08 -16.31 -8.82
C ASN A 543 -11.12 -15.22 -9.14
N VAL A 544 -12.39 -15.59 -9.36
CA VAL A 544 -13.45 -14.64 -9.69
C VAL A 544 -14.70 -14.96 -8.88
N PHE A 545 -15.15 -14.00 -8.09
CA PHE A 545 -16.45 -14.02 -7.44
C PHE A 545 -17.38 -13.03 -8.14
N ALA A 546 -18.47 -13.55 -8.72
CA ALA A 546 -19.44 -12.80 -9.51
C ALA A 546 -20.77 -12.63 -8.75
N ARG A 547 -21.58 -11.62 -9.07
CA ARG A 547 -22.85 -11.30 -8.40
C ARG A 547 -22.71 -11.25 -6.88
N VAL A 548 -21.65 -10.63 -6.41
CA VAL A 548 -21.33 -10.53 -4.98
C VAL A 548 -22.07 -9.36 -4.35
N ASN A 549 -22.71 -9.62 -3.21
CA ASN A 549 -23.30 -8.62 -2.33
C ASN A 549 -22.28 -8.17 -1.25
N PRO A 550 -22.54 -7.08 -0.51
CA PRO A 550 -21.64 -6.63 0.56
C PRO A 550 -21.31 -7.71 1.60
N ASP A 551 -22.32 -8.48 2.06
CA ASP A 551 -22.12 -9.56 3.04
C ASP A 551 -21.21 -10.68 2.51
N HIS A 552 -21.28 -10.97 1.22
CA HIS A 552 -20.40 -11.98 0.60
C HIS A 552 -18.93 -11.55 0.60
N LYS A 553 -18.65 -10.23 0.49
CA LYS A 553 -17.27 -9.70 0.54
C LYS A 553 -16.61 -10.01 1.89
N GLN A 554 -17.35 -9.88 2.99
CA GLN A 554 -16.89 -10.23 4.34
C GLN A 554 -16.54 -11.72 4.43
N VAL A 555 -17.48 -12.58 4.03
CA VAL A 555 -17.28 -14.03 4.07
C VAL A 555 -16.06 -14.47 3.24
N ILE A 556 -15.83 -13.84 2.08
CA ILE A 556 -14.66 -14.13 1.26
C ILE A 556 -13.38 -13.79 2.01
N VAL A 557 -13.30 -12.62 2.66
CA VAL A 557 -12.14 -12.20 3.46
C VAL A 557 -11.92 -13.15 4.62
N GLU A 558 -12.95 -13.46 5.43
CA GLU A 558 -12.88 -14.37 6.57
C GLU A 558 -12.39 -15.76 6.16
N ARG A 559 -12.94 -16.33 5.10
CA ARG A 559 -12.55 -17.68 4.64
C ARG A 559 -11.09 -17.76 4.20
N TYR A 560 -10.52 -16.70 3.59
CA TYR A 560 -9.09 -16.67 3.30
C TYR A 560 -8.25 -16.51 4.57
N GLN A 561 -8.69 -15.71 5.55
CA GLN A 561 -8.01 -15.53 6.83
C GLN A 561 -8.02 -16.82 7.66
N ASP A 562 -9.13 -17.57 7.67
CA ASP A 562 -9.24 -18.89 8.32
C ASP A 562 -8.26 -19.92 7.74
N GLN A 563 -7.88 -19.76 6.46
CA GLN A 563 -6.83 -20.56 5.82
C GLN A 563 -5.42 -20.02 6.10
N ASN A 564 -5.26 -19.13 7.09
CA ASN A 564 -4.00 -18.46 7.42
C ASN A 564 -3.38 -17.65 6.27
N ARG A 565 -4.20 -17.15 5.33
CA ARG A 565 -3.78 -16.22 4.30
C ARG A 565 -3.81 -14.79 4.83
N VAL A 566 -2.87 -13.98 4.41
CA VAL A 566 -2.88 -12.52 4.68
C VAL A 566 -3.59 -11.84 3.53
N VAL A 567 -4.72 -11.21 3.83
CA VAL A 567 -5.66 -10.68 2.85
C VAL A 567 -5.57 -9.17 2.78
N ALA A 568 -5.30 -8.64 1.58
CA ALA A 568 -5.58 -7.25 1.25
C ALA A 568 -6.95 -7.16 0.55
N MET A 569 -7.78 -6.22 0.99
CA MET A 569 -9.08 -5.95 0.36
C MET A 569 -9.07 -4.53 -0.21
N THR A 570 -9.54 -4.38 -1.47
CA THR A 570 -9.72 -3.05 -2.07
C THR A 570 -11.20 -2.74 -2.26
N GLY A 571 -11.57 -1.49 -2.09
CA GLY A 571 -12.92 -1.01 -2.32
C GLY A 571 -13.01 0.50 -2.41
N ASP A 572 -14.11 1.01 -2.96
CA ASP A 572 -14.37 2.44 -3.11
C ASP A 572 -15.72 2.88 -2.51
N GLY A 573 -16.61 1.92 -2.23
CA GLY A 573 -17.98 2.17 -1.79
C GLY A 573 -18.22 1.97 -0.29
N VAL A 574 -19.36 2.49 0.18
CA VAL A 574 -19.89 2.23 1.54
C VAL A 574 -20.05 0.71 1.77
N ASN A 575 -20.42 -0.02 0.71
CA ASN A 575 -20.63 -1.47 0.71
C ASN A 575 -19.36 -2.29 0.99
N ASP A 576 -18.19 -1.67 0.89
CA ASP A 576 -16.89 -2.30 1.09
C ASP A 576 -16.33 -2.08 2.49
N ALA A 577 -16.86 -1.09 3.22
CA ALA A 577 -16.30 -0.61 4.47
C ALA A 577 -16.03 -1.72 5.50
N LEU A 578 -16.98 -2.65 5.67
CA LEU A 578 -16.81 -3.72 6.64
C LEU A 578 -15.77 -4.75 6.20
N ALA A 579 -15.73 -5.11 4.92
CA ALA A 579 -14.72 -6.00 4.37
C ALA A 579 -13.32 -5.36 4.39
N LEU A 580 -13.22 -4.02 4.17
CA LEU A 580 -11.98 -3.25 4.33
C LEU A 580 -11.48 -3.30 5.77
N ALA A 581 -12.35 -3.00 6.74
CA ALA A 581 -11.98 -2.99 8.16
C ALA A 581 -11.58 -4.37 8.71
N MET A 582 -12.16 -5.46 8.19
CA MET A 582 -11.90 -6.83 8.63
C MET A 582 -10.65 -7.43 7.98
N SER A 583 -10.21 -6.92 6.84
CA SER A 583 -9.03 -7.43 6.14
C SER A 583 -7.72 -7.13 6.88
N ASP A 584 -6.67 -7.88 6.58
CA ASP A 584 -5.33 -7.61 7.15
C ASP A 584 -4.70 -6.31 6.63
N ALA A 585 -5.15 -5.84 5.46
CA ALA A 585 -4.79 -4.57 4.88
C ALA A 585 -5.95 -4.03 4.02
N GLY A 586 -6.80 -3.18 4.60
CA GLY A 586 -7.87 -2.49 3.91
C GLY A 586 -7.33 -1.34 3.05
N ILE A 587 -7.72 -1.29 1.78
CA ILE A 587 -7.20 -0.33 0.80
C ILE A 587 -8.36 0.40 0.14
N ALA A 588 -8.51 1.68 0.40
CA ALA A 588 -9.53 2.52 -0.25
C ALA A 588 -8.96 3.33 -1.43
N MET A 589 -9.84 3.64 -2.38
CA MET A 589 -9.53 4.54 -3.48
C MET A 589 -9.55 6.00 -3.00
N GLY A 590 -8.61 6.80 -3.46
CA GLY A 590 -8.46 8.20 -3.03
C GLY A 590 -9.35 9.17 -3.77
N ILE A 591 -9.58 8.93 -5.08
CA ILE A 591 -10.37 9.80 -5.96
C ILE A 591 -11.84 9.36 -5.93
N THR A 592 -12.12 8.09 -6.25
CA THR A 592 -13.49 7.55 -6.35
C THR A 592 -14.02 7.05 -5.02
N GLY A 593 -13.14 6.80 -4.04
CA GLY A 593 -13.54 6.24 -2.75
C GLY A 593 -14.36 7.21 -1.91
N THR A 594 -15.46 6.69 -1.35
CA THR A 594 -16.27 7.42 -0.37
C THR A 594 -15.49 7.63 0.94
N ASP A 595 -15.86 8.62 1.72
CA ASP A 595 -15.21 8.89 3.01
C ASP A 595 -15.36 7.70 3.97
N VAL A 596 -16.49 6.98 3.90
CA VAL A 596 -16.72 5.72 4.65
C VAL A 596 -15.66 4.68 4.30
N ALA A 597 -15.43 4.44 3.01
CA ALA A 597 -14.42 3.48 2.56
C ALA A 597 -13.01 3.90 2.99
N LYS A 598 -12.69 5.20 2.82
CA LYS A 598 -11.39 5.75 3.24
C LYS A 598 -11.17 5.64 4.75
N GLU A 599 -12.22 5.80 5.56
CA GLU A 599 -12.11 5.70 7.01
C GLU A 599 -11.99 4.27 7.51
N ALA A 600 -12.69 3.35 6.88
CA ALA A 600 -12.62 1.93 7.19
C ALA A 600 -11.28 1.30 6.76
N ALA A 601 -10.58 1.91 5.82
CA ALA A 601 -9.35 1.38 5.25
C ALA A 601 -8.09 1.81 6.02
N ASP A 602 -7.10 0.94 6.04
CA ASP A 602 -5.76 1.19 6.58
C ASP A 602 -4.89 2.03 5.65
N LEU A 603 -5.17 1.96 4.34
CA LEU A 603 -4.41 2.61 3.28
C LEU A 603 -5.34 3.29 2.29
N VAL A 604 -4.86 4.40 1.70
CA VAL A 604 -5.57 5.12 0.63
C VAL A 604 -4.66 5.26 -0.58
N ILE A 605 -5.17 4.90 -1.76
CA ILE A 605 -4.44 4.97 -3.04
C ILE A 605 -4.83 6.27 -3.75
N THR A 606 -3.91 7.22 -3.86
CA THR A 606 -4.21 8.59 -4.34
C THR A 606 -4.56 8.69 -5.83
N ASP A 607 -4.18 7.72 -6.63
CA ASP A 607 -4.39 7.66 -8.09
C ASP A 607 -5.41 6.57 -8.51
N ASP A 608 -6.04 5.92 -7.54
CA ASP A 608 -6.95 4.78 -7.73
C ASP A 608 -6.38 3.64 -8.60
N SER A 609 -5.06 3.53 -8.67
CA SER A 609 -4.39 2.57 -9.54
C SER A 609 -4.05 1.27 -8.83
N PHE A 610 -4.46 0.13 -9.38
CA PHE A 610 -4.05 -1.19 -8.91
C PHE A 610 -2.52 -1.37 -8.93
N ALA A 611 -1.83 -0.74 -9.89
CA ALA A 611 -0.36 -0.75 -9.95
C ALA A 611 0.28 -0.06 -8.74
N SER A 612 -0.35 0.97 -8.18
CA SER A 612 0.10 1.62 -6.95
C SER A 612 -0.06 0.71 -5.73
N ILE A 613 -1.11 -0.12 -5.67
CA ILE A 613 -1.26 -1.16 -4.65
C ILE A 613 -0.08 -2.13 -4.69
N VAL A 614 0.26 -2.65 -5.88
CA VAL A 614 1.39 -3.57 -6.08
C VAL A 614 2.72 -2.89 -5.71
N SER A 615 2.88 -1.61 -6.05
CA SER A 615 4.03 -0.81 -5.59
C SER A 615 4.09 -0.68 -4.07
N GLY A 616 2.93 -0.55 -3.41
CA GLY A 616 2.80 -0.58 -1.94
C GLY A 616 3.26 -1.91 -1.34
N VAL A 617 2.81 -3.03 -1.90
CA VAL A 617 3.25 -4.39 -1.49
C VAL A 617 4.76 -4.55 -1.64
N HIS A 618 5.32 -4.11 -2.77
CA HIS A 618 6.77 -4.12 -3.01
C HIS A 618 7.54 -3.34 -1.93
N GLN A 619 7.07 -2.13 -1.57
CA GLN A 619 7.68 -1.33 -0.51
C GLN A 619 7.47 -1.96 0.87
N GLY A 620 6.29 -2.51 1.16
CA GLY A 620 5.99 -3.22 2.40
C GLY A 620 6.92 -4.42 2.64
N ARG A 621 7.14 -5.25 1.62
CA ARG A 621 8.12 -6.36 1.66
C ARG A 621 9.53 -5.85 1.95
N GLY A 622 9.94 -4.78 1.26
CA GLY A 622 11.25 -4.17 1.48
C GLY A 622 11.41 -3.65 2.91
N LEU A 623 10.38 -3.00 3.45
CA LEU A 623 10.38 -2.45 4.79
C LEU A 623 10.48 -3.53 5.86
N PHE A 624 9.66 -4.56 5.76
CA PHE A 624 9.67 -5.69 6.69
C PHE A 624 11.04 -6.41 6.68
N ASN A 625 11.62 -6.62 5.49
CA ASN A 625 12.94 -7.19 5.36
C ASN A 625 14.04 -6.33 6.02
N LYS A 626 13.98 -5.00 5.87
CA LYS A 626 14.93 -4.09 6.54
C LYS A 626 14.83 -4.20 8.06
N ILE A 627 13.63 -4.18 8.62
CA ILE A 627 13.42 -4.30 10.08
C ILE A 627 13.95 -5.64 10.57
N ARG A 628 13.64 -6.72 9.87
CA ARG A 628 14.10 -8.07 10.22
C ARG A 628 15.63 -8.17 10.19
N MET A 629 16.27 -7.64 9.16
CA MET A 629 17.74 -7.66 9.05
C MET A 629 18.42 -6.76 10.07
N MET A 630 17.81 -5.63 10.39
CA MET A 630 18.27 -4.76 11.46
C MET A 630 18.20 -5.46 12.83
N ILE A 631 17.09 -6.12 13.15
CA ILE A 631 16.94 -6.89 14.38
C ILE A 631 17.97 -8.03 14.43
N TYR A 632 18.12 -8.77 13.34
CA TYR A 632 19.15 -9.82 13.21
C TYR A 632 20.53 -9.25 13.50
N PHE A 633 20.90 -8.14 12.88
CA PHE A 633 22.20 -7.50 13.03
C PHE A 633 22.47 -7.16 14.51
N TYR A 634 21.59 -6.40 15.14
CA TYR A 634 21.81 -5.99 16.52
C TYR A 634 21.80 -7.15 17.50
N VAL A 635 20.92 -8.13 17.35
CA VAL A 635 20.90 -9.28 18.24
C VAL A 635 22.16 -10.14 18.07
N ALA A 636 22.60 -10.35 16.83
CA ALA A 636 23.83 -11.11 16.55
C ALA A 636 25.06 -10.43 17.12
N ILE A 637 25.20 -9.11 16.94
CA ILE A 637 26.33 -8.34 17.45
C ILE A 637 26.33 -8.33 18.97
N ASN A 638 25.20 -8.01 19.60
CA ASN A 638 25.10 -7.96 21.04
C ASN A 638 25.41 -9.33 21.69
N LEU A 639 24.98 -10.43 21.08
CA LEU A 639 25.32 -11.78 21.54
C LEU A 639 26.82 -12.07 21.36
N PHE A 640 27.39 -11.68 20.23
CA PHE A 640 28.81 -11.81 19.95
C PHE A 640 29.67 -11.05 20.96
N GLU A 641 29.41 -9.76 21.15
CA GLU A 641 30.09 -8.93 22.13
C GLU A 641 29.92 -9.48 23.56
N SER A 642 28.70 -9.94 23.90
CA SER A 642 28.46 -10.59 25.17
C SER A 642 29.34 -11.82 25.38
N MET A 643 29.41 -12.70 24.37
CA MET A 643 30.25 -13.90 24.43
C MET A 643 31.74 -13.56 24.62
N ILE A 644 32.23 -12.51 23.97
CA ILE A 644 33.61 -12.06 24.10
C ILE A 644 33.86 -11.44 25.48
N PHE A 645 33.06 -10.42 25.86
CA PHE A 645 33.32 -9.67 27.08
C PHE A 645 33.03 -10.44 28.36
N PHE A 646 32.01 -11.27 28.37
CA PHE A 646 31.73 -12.14 29.52
C PHE A 646 32.58 -13.42 29.50
N GLY A 647 32.87 -13.98 28.29
CA GLY A 647 33.81 -15.10 28.19
C GLY A 647 35.19 -14.75 28.73
N ALA A 648 35.66 -13.55 28.50
CA ALA A 648 36.93 -13.06 29.03
C ALA A 648 37.01 -13.06 30.56
N LEU A 649 35.87 -12.87 31.26
CA LEU A 649 35.84 -12.92 32.71
C LEU A 649 36.28 -14.25 33.29
N PHE A 650 36.06 -15.35 32.59
CA PHE A 650 36.38 -16.70 33.03
C PHE A 650 37.84 -17.07 32.78
N PHE A 651 38.49 -16.39 31.81
CA PHE A 651 39.82 -16.82 31.36
C PHE A 651 40.92 -15.76 31.57
N LEU A 652 40.56 -14.49 31.81
CA LEU A 652 41.53 -13.40 31.91
C LEU A 652 41.56 -12.80 33.34
N PRO A 653 42.77 -12.40 33.80
CA PRO A 653 42.89 -11.62 35.02
C PRO A 653 42.10 -10.29 34.92
N SER A 654 41.58 -9.83 36.06
CA SER A 654 40.82 -8.57 36.13
C SER A 654 41.65 -7.33 35.74
N ALA A 655 42.97 -7.42 35.81
CA ALA A 655 43.92 -6.35 35.46
C ALA A 655 44.07 -6.15 33.94
N VAL A 656 43.60 -7.10 33.09
CA VAL A 656 43.77 -7.03 31.63
C VAL A 656 42.44 -6.75 30.98
N PRO A 657 42.16 -5.48 30.62
CA PRO A 657 40.92 -5.16 29.98
C PRO A 657 40.89 -5.63 28.50
N MET A 658 39.80 -6.25 28.05
CA MET A 658 39.67 -6.58 26.61
C MET A 658 39.53 -5.34 25.73
N LEU A 659 38.81 -4.34 26.22
CA LEU A 659 38.73 -3.00 25.64
C LEU A 659 38.71 -1.97 26.77
N THR A 660 39.31 -0.82 26.50
CA THR A 660 39.19 0.35 27.41
C THR A 660 37.76 0.92 27.33
N GLN A 661 37.40 1.76 28.30
CA GLN A 661 36.10 2.42 28.27
C GLN A 661 35.86 3.25 27.00
N TRP A 662 36.90 3.92 26.54
CA TRP A 662 36.83 4.73 25.32
C TRP A 662 36.81 3.89 24.05
N GLN A 663 37.52 2.78 23.99
CA GLN A 663 37.44 1.81 22.88
C GLN A 663 36.04 1.17 22.83
N SER A 664 35.42 0.88 23.97
CA SER A 664 34.04 0.39 24.05
C SER A 664 33.05 1.45 23.55
N LEU A 665 33.22 2.72 23.94
CA LEU A 665 32.38 3.82 23.44
C LEU A 665 32.55 4.00 21.91
N TYR A 666 33.80 3.96 21.44
CA TYR A 666 34.10 4.03 20.00
C TYR A 666 33.41 2.88 19.25
N LEU A 667 33.49 1.66 19.77
CA LEU A 667 32.82 0.50 19.19
C LEU A 667 31.32 0.73 19.04
N VAL A 668 30.64 1.11 20.13
CA VAL A 668 29.18 1.39 20.10
C VAL A 668 28.82 2.47 19.07
N VAL A 669 29.62 3.52 18.97
CA VAL A 669 29.34 4.60 17.98
C VAL A 669 29.57 4.12 16.54
N THR A 670 30.67 3.42 16.27
CA THR A 670 31.07 3.03 14.91
C THR A 670 30.30 1.80 14.42
N THR A 671 30.20 0.74 15.20
CA THR A 671 29.67 -0.54 14.76
C THR A 671 28.14 -0.66 14.96
N HIS A 672 27.59 -0.01 15.98
CA HIS A 672 26.16 -0.07 16.22
C HIS A 672 25.40 1.05 15.50
N SER A 673 25.95 2.29 15.43
CA SER A 673 25.19 3.41 14.85
C SER A 673 25.27 3.45 13.33
N PHE A 674 26.45 3.43 12.72
CA PHE A 674 26.60 3.61 11.27
C PHE A 674 26.07 2.45 10.42
N PRO A 675 26.36 1.16 10.73
CA PRO A 675 25.80 0.06 9.96
C PRO A 675 24.30 -0.06 10.08
N GLY A 676 23.74 0.19 11.28
CA GLY A 676 22.30 0.27 11.50
C GLY A 676 21.66 1.38 10.66
N LEU A 677 22.27 2.56 10.64
CA LEU A 677 21.83 3.68 9.82
C LEU A 677 21.90 3.36 8.32
N ALA A 678 22.92 2.64 7.88
CA ALA A 678 23.04 2.18 6.51
C ALA A 678 21.90 1.25 6.10
N LEU A 679 21.48 0.32 6.99
CA LEU A 679 20.32 -0.54 6.77
C LEU A 679 19.00 0.25 6.70
N VAL A 680 18.84 1.29 7.52
CA VAL A 680 17.66 2.16 7.51
C VAL A 680 17.47 2.85 6.16
N PHE A 681 18.52 3.45 5.64
CA PHE A 681 18.49 4.20 4.37
C PHE A 681 18.68 3.33 3.12
N ASP A 682 18.81 2.02 3.28
CA ASP A 682 18.89 1.12 2.14
C ASP A 682 17.62 1.19 1.27
N ARG A 683 17.77 0.98 -0.02
CA ARG A 683 16.64 0.94 -0.95
C ARG A 683 16.03 -0.45 -0.96
N THR A 684 14.71 -0.53 -1.20
CA THR A 684 14.04 -1.81 -1.44
C THR A 684 14.65 -2.49 -2.67
N SER A 685 14.91 -3.81 -2.57
CA SER A 685 15.43 -4.59 -3.68
C SER A 685 14.42 -4.64 -4.83
N LYS A 686 14.90 -4.53 -6.07
CA LYS A 686 14.07 -4.75 -7.26
C LYS A 686 13.51 -6.18 -7.32
N HIS A 687 14.19 -7.12 -6.67
CA HIS A 687 13.81 -8.54 -6.61
C HIS A 687 12.89 -8.89 -5.43
N ALA A 688 12.37 -7.90 -4.69
CA ALA A 688 11.48 -8.15 -3.54
C ALA A 688 10.15 -8.81 -3.95
N MET A 689 9.75 -8.70 -5.22
CA MET A 689 8.58 -9.36 -5.79
C MET A 689 8.89 -10.75 -6.38
N GLU A 690 10.13 -11.22 -6.34
CA GLU A 690 10.49 -12.61 -6.68
C GLU A 690 10.38 -13.55 -5.47
N ASP A 691 10.39 -13.00 -4.25
CA ASP A 691 10.23 -13.74 -3.01
C ASP A 691 8.74 -14.10 -2.80
N LYS A 692 8.46 -15.34 -2.35
CA LYS A 692 7.10 -15.78 -2.00
C LYS A 692 6.59 -15.06 -0.73
N PRO A 693 5.26 -14.93 -0.55
CA PRO A 693 4.68 -14.44 0.69
C PRO A 693 5.11 -15.29 1.87
N ARG A 694 5.33 -14.67 3.02
CA ARG A 694 5.79 -15.39 4.22
C ARG A 694 4.63 -15.74 5.13
N ASP A 695 4.56 -17.00 5.52
CA ASP A 695 3.52 -17.51 6.42
C ASP A 695 3.78 -17.11 7.89
N SER A 696 5.04 -16.83 8.26
CA SER A 696 5.40 -16.58 9.65
C SER A 696 5.42 -15.09 10.01
N GLN A 697 4.74 -14.76 11.12
CA GLN A 697 4.86 -13.46 11.80
C GLN A 697 6.16 -13.33 12.62
N ALA A 698 6.98 -14.37 12.69
CA ALA A 698 8.19 -14.37 13.48
C ALA A 698 9.25 -13.44 12.87
N LEU A 699 9.77 -12.51 13.66
CA LEU A 699 10.90 -11.66 13.28
C LEU A 699 12.17 -12.47 13.07
N ILE A 700 12.36 -13.49 13.90
CA ILE A 700 13.48 -14.45 13.81
C ILE A 700 12.90 -15.84 13.66
N THR A 701 12.98 -16.38 12.43
CA THR A 701 12.59 -17.77 12.15
C THR A 701 13.60 -18.75 12.76
N ARG A 702 13.23 -20.02 12.92
CA ARG A 702 14.14 -21.06 13.44
C ARG A 702 15.42 -21.18 12.59
N ASN A 703 15.31 -21.04 11.28
CA ASN A 703 16.45 -21.12 10.36
C ASN A 703 17.35 -19.88 10.50
N LEU A 704 16.75 -18.69 10.57
CA LEU A 704 17.48 -17.45 10.81
C LEU A 704 18.17 -17.47 12.18
N GLY A 705 17.54 -18.02 13.22
CA GLY A 705 18.13 -18.19 14.55
C GLY A 705 19.34 -19.14 14.53
N LYS A 706 19.29 -20.25 13.80
CA LYS A 706 20.46 -21.15 13.61
C LYS A 706 21.57 -20.47 12.85
N PHE A 707 21.25 -19.70 11.80
CA PHE A 707 22.20 -18.92 11.05
C PHE A 707 22.88 -17.86 11.93
N MET A 708 22.10 -17.18 12.76
CA MET A 708 22.60 -16.21 13.73
C MET A 708 23.55 -16.84 14.74
N ALA A 709 23.17 -17.98 15.33
CA ALA A 709 24.01 -18.71 16.29
C ALA A 709 25.35 -19.15 15.69
N LEU A 710 25.33 -19.68 14.47
CA LEU A 710 26.55 -20.04 13.76
C LEU A 710 27.48 -18.82 13.56
N ASN A 711 26.91 -17.71 13.12
CA ASN A 711 27.68 -16.48 12.90
C ASN A 711 28.31 -15.98 14.20
N VAL A 712 27.53 -15.90 15.26
CA VAL A 712 28.02 -15.47 16.58
C VAL A 712 29.19 -16.37 17.07
N ILE A 713 29.07 -17.68 16.92
CA ILE A 713 30.14 -18.62 17.26
C ILE A 713 31.41 -18.37 16.42
N LEU A 714 31.28 -18.25 15.11
CA LEU A 714 32.43 -18.04 14.23
C LEU A 714 33.12 -16.70 14.48
N MET A 715 32.36 -15.64 14.73
CA MET A 715 32.85 -14.31 15.11
C MET A 715 33.63 -14.39 16.42
N THR A 716 33.06 -15.03 17.43
CA THR A 716 33.65 -15.18 18.78
C THR A 716 34.98 -15.93 18.73
N ILE A 717 35.03 -17.04 17.97
CA ILE A 717 36.27 -17.83 17.81
C ILE A 717 37.35 -16.97 17.14
N GLY A 718 37.05 -16.27 16.05
CA GLY A 718 38.02 -15.43 15.36
C GLY A 718 38.57 -14.30 16.23
N ALA A 719 37.68 -13.57 16.91
CA ALA A 719 38.04 -12.45 17.76
C ALA A 719 38.80 -12.90 19.03
N ALA A 720 38.39 -13.96 19.68
CA ALA A 720 39.05 -14.54 20.85
C ALA A 720 40.47 -15.09 20.48
N ALA A 721 40.57 -15.75 19.32
CA ALA A 721 41.83 -16.27 18.85
C ALA A 721 42.88 -15.14 18.63
N VAL A 722 42.49 -14.06 17.94
CA VAL A 722 43.40 -12.91 17.72
C VAL A 722 43.82 -12.29 19.05
N TYR A 723 42.89 -12.06 19.93
CA TYR A 723 43.19 -11.45 21.23
C TYR A 723 44.14 -12.30 22.05
N MET A 724 43.88 -13.60 22.18
CA MET A 724 44.71 -14.52 22.98
C MET A 724 46.08 -14.75 22.35
N LEU A 725 46.14 -14.91 21.03
CA LEU A 725 47.44 -15.08 20.34
C LEU A 725 48.33 -13.84 20.48
N THR A 726 47.75 -12.65 20.39
CA THR A 726 48.49 -11.39 20.56
C THR A 726 48.95 -11.23 22.01
N LEU A 727 48.08 -11.52 22.98
CA LEU A 727 48.39 -11.37 24.40
C LEU A 727 49.50 -12.34 24.87
N THR A 728 49.54 -13.56 24.31
CA THR A 728 50.51 -14.57 24.68
C THR A 728 51.83 -14.50 23.90
N GLY A 729 51.95 -13.59 22.94
CA GLY A 729 53.13 -13.46 22.08
C GLY A 729 53.45 -14.68 21.22
N TRP A 730 52.44 -15.54 20.95
CA TRP A 730 52.61 -16.79 20.23
C TRP A 730 53.09 -16.59 18.78
N GLY A 731 54.16 -17.27 18.34
CA GLY A 731 54.69 -17.18 16.97
C GLY A 731 55.39 -15.86 16.62
N GLY A 732 55.82 -15.04 17.59
CA GLY A 732 56.50 -13.77 17.31
C GLY A 732 55.54 -12.67 16.83
N ILE A 733 54.26 -12.85 17.04
CA ILE A 733 53.21 -11.88 16.64
C ILE A 733 53.35 -10.56 17.38
N VAL A 734 54.02 -10.57 18.53
CA VAL A 734 54.41 -9.35 19.26
C VAL A 734 55.81 -8.96 18.88
N GLU A 735 56.02 -8.23 17.80
CA GLU A 735 57.19 -7.41 17.68
C GLU A 735 57.11 -6.27 18.72
N VAL A 736 58.03 -6.25 19.64
CA VAL A 736 58.21 -5.13 20.54
C VAL A 736 58.45 -3.88 19.67
N TYR A 737 57.63 -2.89 19.81
CA TYR A 737 57.76 -1.65 19.05
C TYR A 737 59.16 -1.08 19.21
N PRO A 738 59.78 -0.64 18.13
CA PRO A 738 61.09 0.03 18.24
C PRO A 738 61.01 1.19 19.22
N GLU A 739 62.00 1.35 20.06
CA GLU A 739 62.08 2.39 21.13
C GLU A 739 61.76 3.82 20.63
N ASN A 740 61.87 4.06 19.33
CA ASN A 740 61.60 5.33 18.66
C ASN A 740 60.09 5.71 18.60
N LEU A 741 59.18 4.78 18.85
CA LEU A 741 57.70 5.04 18.92
C LEU A 741 57.24 5.29 20.35
N ALA A 742 58.02 4.96 21.36
CA ALA A 742 57.71 5.23 22.77
C ALA A 742 57.52 6.73 23.10
N GLY A 743 58.13 7.64 22.30
CA GLY A 743 57.95 9.08 22.40
C GLY A 743 56.62 9.61 21.83
N PHE A 744 55.86 8.81 21.04
CA PHE A 744 54.58 9.19 20.47
C PHE A 744 53.39 8.94 21.40
N TYR A 745 53.53 8.03 22.36
CA TYR A 745 52.48 7.66 23.31
C TYR A 745 52.98 7.99 24.72
N SER A 746 52.74 9.23 25.16
CA SER A 746 52.87 9.55 26.57
C SER A 746 51.81 8.70 27.30
N THR A 747 52.26 7.60 27.93
CA THR A 747 51.43 6.88 28.89
C THR A 747 51.28 7.79 30.09
N PRO A 748 50.08 8.19 30.52
CA PRO A 748 49.90 8.81 31.81
C PRO A 748 50.46 7.84 32.86
N GLU A 749 51.18 8.33 33.85
CA GLU A 749 51.80 7.53 34.94
C GLU A 749 50.81 6.65 35.69
N SER A 750 49.50 6.82 35.47
CA SER A 750 48.38 6.08 36.07
C SER A 750 47.95 4.84 35.24
N PHE A 751 48.51 4.54 34.04
CA PHE A 751 48.03 3.47 33.19
C PHE A 751 49.01 2.28 33.19
N THR A 752 48.64 1.21 33.91
CA THR A 752 49.46 -0.03 34.04
C THR A 752 48.99 -1.13 33.11
N VAL A 753 48.59 -0.78 31.83
CA VAL A 753 48.27 -1.82 30.84
C VAL A 753 49.56 -2.23 30.09
N PRO A 754 49.95 -3.51 30.06
CA PRO A 754 51.05 -3.97 29.26
C PRO A 754 50.90 -3.60 27.77
N ILE A 755 51.98 -3.28 27.08
CA ILE A 755 52.00 -2.92 25.68
C ILE A 755 51.37 -4.01 24.82
N GLU A 756 51.55 -5.27 25.19
CA GLU A 756 50.94 -6.45 24.56
C GLU A 756 49.42 -6.40 24.66
N ALA A 757 48.88 -6.00 25.80
CA ALA A 757 47.43 -5.86 25.97
C ALA A 757 46.85 -4.69 25.16
N ALA A 758 47.58 -3.58 25.06
CA ALA A 758 47.17 -2.45 24.21
C ALA A 758 47.10 -2.83 22.74
N LYS A 759 48.07 -3.57 22.22
CA LYS A 759 48.04 -4.11 20.84
C LYS A 759 46.93 -5.12 20.64
N ALA A 760 46.72 -6.04 21.60
CA ALA A 760 45.68 -7.05 21.53
C ALA A 760 44.25 -6.43 21.49
N THR A 761 44.03 -5.34 22.22
CA THR A 761 42.75 -4.61 22.20
C THR A 761 42.49 -3.97 20.84
N VAL A 762 43.49 -3.37 20.18
CA VAL A 762 43.33 -2.76 18.86
C VAL A 762 43.13 -3.81 17.75
N MET A 763 43.83 -4.95 17.83
CA MET A 763 43.63 -6.06 16.91
C MET A 763 42.22 -6.67 17.08
N LEU A 764 41.79 -6.85 18.31
CA LEU A 764 40.41 -7.30 18.60
C LEU A 764 39.39 -6.34 18.01
N LEU A 765 39.56 -5.04 18.26
CA LEU A 765 38.66 -4.01 17.76
C LEU A 765 38.61 -4.00 16.24
N SER A 766 39.76 -4.20 15.57
CA SER A 766 39.85 -4.27 14.10
C SER A 766 39.16 -5.50 13.54
N VAL A 767 39.23 -6.67 14.21
CA VAL A 767 38.47 -7.89 13.84
C VAL A 767 36.97 -7.64 13.98
N ILE A 768 36.53 -7.08 15.09
CA ILE A 768 35.12 -6.76 15.34
C ILE A 768 34.61 -5.86 14.20
N LEU A 769 35.30 -4.76 13.93
CA LEU A 769 34.94 -3.81 12.89
C LEU A 769 34.82 -4.46 11.50
N LEU A 770 35.82 -5.29 11.13
CA LEU A 770 35.88 -5.96 9.81
C LEU A 770 34.74 -6.98 9.65
N VAL A 771 34.50 -7.79 10.67
CA VAL A 771 33.45 -8.82 10.65
C VAL A 771 32.06 -8.19 10.61
N GLU A 772 31.77 -7.22 11.49
CA GLU A 772 30.47 -6.57 11.54
C GLU A 772 30.15 -5.78 10.26
N SER A 773 31.13 -5.06 9.70
CA SER A 773 31.00 -4.38 8.41
C SER A 773 30.67 -5.35 7.27
N THR A 774 31.32 -6.50 7.26
CA THR A 774 31.09 -7.51 6.21
C THR A 774 29.75 -8.21 6.40
N ILE A 775 29.37 -8.51 7.65
CA ILE A 775 28.08 -9.13 7.95
C ILE A 775 26.93 -8.21 7.55
N VAL A 776 26.97 -6.92 7.86
CA VAL A 776 25.91 -6.00 7.46
C VAL A 776 25.73 -5.94 5.94
N LEU A 777 26.81 -5.98 5.18
CA LEU A 777 26.77 -6.05 3.72
C LEU A 777 26.20 -7.38 3.22
N SER A 778 26.50 -8.49 3.89
CA SER A 778 26.00 -9.82 3.53
C SER A 778 24.51 -9.99 3.86
N ILE A 779 24.07 -9.59 5.05
CA ILE A 779 22.68 -9.75 5.49
C ILE A 779 21.72 -8.76 4.82
N ARG A 780 22.22 -7.63 4.31
CA ARG A 780 21.42 -6.64 3.58
C ARG A 780 20.46 -7.29 2.58
N ARG A 781 20.95 -8.32 1.90
CA ARG A 781 20.20 -9.15 0.94
C ARG A 781 20.44 -10.62 1.29
N ILE A 782 19.70 -11.11 2.29
CA ILE A 782 20.01 -12.42 2.87
C ILE A 782 19.83 -13.58 1.86
N ASN A 783 18.87 -13.46 0.95
CA ASN A 783 18.60 -14.46 -0.10
C ASN A 783 19.56 -14.38 -1.30
N MET A 784 20.49 -13.42 -1.34
CA MET A 784 21.44 -13.22 -2.45
C MET A 784 22.88 -13.38 -2.02
N PRO A 785 23.81 -13.79 -2.92
CA PRO A 785 25.24 -13.74 -2.63
C PRO A 785 25.72 -12.30 -2.48
N ILE A 786 26.72 -12.06 -1.64
CA ILE A 786 27.23 -10.71 -1.37
C ILE A 786 27.64 -9.97 -2.65
N GLN A 787 28.23 -10.67 -3.62
CA GLN A 787 28.66 -10.08 -4.90
C GLN A 787 27.49 -9.47 -5.70
N ARG A 788 26.32 -10.14 -5.71
CA ARG A 788 25.12 -9.64 -6.36
C ARG A 788 24.46 -8.52 -5.53
N SER A 789 24.45 -8.66 -4.21
CA SER A 789 23.97 -7.64 -3.29
C SER A 789 24.70 -6.30 -3.46
N LEU A 790 26.03 -6.34 -3.65
CA LEU A 790 26.86 -5.13 -3.84
C LEU A 790 26.58 -4.40 -5.18
N ARG A 791 26.00 -5.07 -6.16
CA ARG A 791 25.61 -4.45 -7.45
C ARG A 791 24.23 -3.80 -7.41
N GLU A 792 23.46 -4.01 -6.35
CA GLU A 792 22.13 -3.41 -6.19
C GLU A 792 22.19 -1.92 -5.80
N SER A 793 21.08 -1.24 -6.11
CA SER A 793 20.87 0.17 -5.72
C SER A 793 20.97 0.34 -4.19
N GLY A 794 21.55 1.45 -3.74
CA GLY A 794 21.73 1.74 -2.32
C GLY A 794 23.08 1.34 -1.74
N THR A 795 23.89 0.52 -2.41
CA THR A 795 25.24 0.12 -1.97
C THR A 795 26.15 1.31 -1.67
N PHE A 796 26.00 2.42 -2.41
CA PHE A 796 26.77 3.64 -2.21
C PHE A 796 26.67 4.20 -0.78
N ILE A 797 25.50 4.11 -0.14
CA ILE A 797 25.29 4.55 1.26
C ILE A 797 26.17 3.70 2.21
N PHE A 798 26.17 2.38 2.00
CA PHE A 798 27.02 1.48 2.78
C PHE A 798 28.50 1.79 2.59
N VAL A 799 28.93 2.01 1.35
CA VAL A 799 30.34 2.33 1.05
C VAL A 799 30.76 3.64 1.74
N ILE A 800 29.92 4.67 1.71
CA ILE A 800 30.22 5.93 2.40
C ILE A 800 30.28 5.73 3.91
N LEU A 801 29.24 5.16 4.52
CA LEU A 801 29.17 5.06 5.97
C LEU A 801 30.24 4.12 6.54
N LEU A 802 30.47 2.96 5.92
CA LEU A 802 31.54 2.06 6.31
C LEU A 802 32.91 2.66 6.01
N GLY A 803 33.06 3.36 4.89
CA GLY A 803 34.30 4.08 4.55
C GLY A 803 34.64 5.14 5.58
N LEU A 804 33.68 5.87 6.11
CA LEU A 804 33.88 6.85 7.20
C LEU A 804 34.36 6.18 8.49
N ILE A 805 33.80 4.99 8.82
CA ILE A 805 34.24 4.22 9.99
C ILE A 805 35.72 3.82 9.84
N TYR A 806 36.07 3.22 8.69
CA TYR A 806 37.48 2.81 8.44
C TYR A 806 38.41 4.00 8.38
N LEU A 807 37.98 5.11 7.78
CA LEU A 807 38.78 6.35 7.78
C LEU A 807 39.06 6.84 9.21
N ALA A 808 38.01 6.88 10.07
CA ALA A 808 38.20 7.25 11.46
C ALA A 808 39.11 6.26 12.21
N HIS A 809 39.01 4.96 11.94
CA HIS A 809 39.82 3.93 12.54
C HIS A 809 41.30 4.07 12.14
N PHE A 810 41.58 4.30 10.85
CA PHE A 810 42.95 4.54 10.36
C PHE A 810 43.53 5.86 10.88
N LEU A 811 42.73 6.93 10.92
CA LEU A 811 43.15 8.21 11.47
C LEU A 811 43.59 8.09 12.94
N LEU A 812 42.81 7.37 13.75
CA LEU A 812 43.09 7.13 15.17
C LEU A 812 44.35 6.26 15.37
N MET A 813 44.64 5.30 14.46
CA MET A 813 45.82 4.44 14.58
C MET A 813 47.12 5.06 14.04
N TYR A 814 47.03 5.78 12.93
CA TYR A 814 48.23 6.17 12.18
C TYR A 814 48.54 7.69 12.17
N VAL A 815 47.59 8.52 12.69
CA VAL A 815 47.75 9.98 12.71
C VAL A 815 47.80 10.48 14.16
N PRO A 816 49.00 10.76 14.71
CA PRO A 816 49.14 11.21 16.13
C PRO A 816 48.33 12.44 16.46
N LEU A 817 48.24 13.40 15.53
CA LEU A 817 47.43 14.62 15.71
C LEU A 817 45.95 14.31 16.02
N ALA A 818 45.38 13.22 15.50
CA ALA A 818 44.03 12.83 15.80
C ALA A 818 43.87 12.41 17.27
N GLN A 819 44.85 11.77 17.84
CA GLN A 819 44.89 11.40 19.26
C GLN A 819 45.16 12.61 20.15
N GLU A 820 46.06 13.53 19.77
CA GLU A 820 46.31 14.79 20.48
C GLU A 820 45.08 15.68 20.56
N ILE A 821 44.29 15.79 19.48
CA ILE A 821 43.03 16.57 19.49
C ILE A 821 42.00 16.00 20.47
N LEU A 822 41.98 14.70 20.66
CA LEU A 822 41.01 14.02 21.52
C LEU A 822 41.44 13.93 23.00
N SER A 823 42.76 13.99 23.26
CA SER A 823 43.34 13.93 24.60
C SER A 823 42.80 14.99 25.58
N PRO A 824 42.64 16.29 25.21
CA PRO A 824 42.10 17.30 26.12
C PRO A 824 40.67 17.04 26.61
N PHE A 825 39.92 16.19 25.93
CA PHE A 825 38.59 15.77 26.35
C PHE A 825 38.57 14.57 27.31
N GLY A 826 39.72 14.15 27.82
CA GLY A 826 39.89 12.95 28.64
C GLY A 826 39.65 11.66 27.86
N LEU A 827 39.78 11.73 26.54
CA LEU A 827 39.54 10.62 25.63
C LEU A 827 40.88 9.95 25.34
N ASP A 828 41.39 9.14 26.25
CA ASP A 828 42.63 8.35 26.06
C ASP A 828 42.36 7.19 25.11
N PHE A 829 42.40 7.47 23.81
CA PHE A 829 42.32 6.47 22.75
C PHE A 829 43.68 5.79 22.57
N TYR A 830 43.85 4.68 23.26
CA TYR A 830 45.02 3.83 23.01
C TYR A 830 44.82 3.04 21.72
N PHE A 831 45.17 3.68 20.60
CA PHE A 831 45.22 3.02 19.30
C PHE A 831 46.67 2.87 18.87
N THR A 832 47.24 1.70 19.07
CA THR A 832 48.57 1.36 18.56
C THR A 832 48.49 1.08 17.05
N PRO A 833 49.42 1.60 16.25
CA PRO A 833 49.45 1.30 14.83
C PRO A 833 49.75 -0.18 14.59
N LEU A 834 49.01 -0.81 13.70
CA LEU A 834 49.15 -2.20 13.31
C LEU A 834 50.10 -2.32 12.10
N THR A 835 51.00 -3.31 12.12
CA THR A 835 51.85 -3.63 10.97
C THR A 835 51.08 -4.34 9.87
N SER A 836 51.65 -4.46 8.68
CA SER A 836 51.01 -5.22 7.58
C SER A 836 50.80 -6.69 7.95
N TYR A 837 51.63 -7.24 8.83
CA TYR A 837 51.51 -8.61 9.32
C TYR A 837 50.34 -8.73 10.29
N ASP A 838 50.14 -7.77 11.17
CA ASP A 838 49.02 -7.71 12.10
C ASP A 838 47.69 -7.64 11.32
N TRP A 839 47.63 -6.79 10.30
CA TRP A 839 46.44 -6.72 9.41
C TRP A 839 46.16 -8.05 8.69
N LEU A 840 47.24 -8.78 8.26
CA LEU A 840 47.03 -10.11 7.69
C LEU A 840 46.39 -11.07 8.69
N ILE A 841 46.79 -11.04 9.96
CA ILE A 841 46.21 -11.84 11.02
C ILE A 841 44.78 -11.46 11.28
N VAL A 842 44.45 -10.16 11.36
CA VAL A 842 43.11 -9.62 11.51
C VAL A 842 42.18 -10.12 10.37
N ILE A 843 42.64 -10.06 9.14
CA ILE A 843 41.92 -10.56 7.97
C ILE A 843 41.72 -12.07 8.06
N LEU A 844 42.75 -12.85 8.35
CA LEU A 844 42.67 -14.32 8.45
C LEU A 844 41.71 -14.76 9.54
N ALA A 845 41.74 -14.09 10.69
CA ALA A 845 40.81 -14.39 11.80
C ALA A 845 39.35 -14.03 11.48
N SER A 846 39.15 -13.04 10.63
CA SER A 846 37.79 -12.64 10.20
C SER A 846 37.19 -13.56 9.10
N LEU A 847 38.06 -14.24 8.33
CA LEU A 847 37.62 -15.10 7.21
C LEU A 847 36.61 -16.19 7.59
N PRO A 848 36.76 -16.94 8.70
CA PRO A 848 35.80 -17.99 9.07
C PRO A 848 34.37 -17.46 9.20
N ALA A 849 34.18 -16.28 9.81
CA ALA A 849 32.88 -15.65 9.94
C ALA A 849 32.34 -15.22 8.56
N ILE A 850 33.16 -14.52 7.76
CA ILE A 850 32.78 -14.00 6.45
C ILE A 850 32.41 -15.15 5.49
N VAL A 851 33.28 -16.14 5.38
CA VAL A 851 33.08 -17.29 4.49
C VAL A 851 31.94 -18.18 5.00
N GLY A 852 31.87 -18.40 6.31
CA GLY A 852 30.82 -19.21 6.93
C GLY A 852 29.41 -18.66 6.66
N VAL A 853 29.24 -17.34 6.72
CA VAL A 853 27.97 -16.63 6.37
C VAL A 853 27.58 -16.95 4.92
N GLU A 854 28.49 -16.76 3.96
CA GLU A 854 28.19 -16.94 2.54
C GLU A 854 27.99 -18.43 2.17
N LEU A 855 28.73 -19.34 2.77
CA LEU A 855 28.53 -20.81 2.60
C LEU A 855 27.18 -21.26 3.12
N TYR A 856 26.76 -20.74 4.27
CA TYR A 856 25.43 -21.05 4.83
C TYR A 856 24.32 -20.52 3.92
N LYS A 857 24.41 -19.27 3.47
CA LYS A 857 23.48 -18.68 2.50
C LYS A 857 23.41 -19.50 1.20
N TRP A 858 24.56 -19.93 0.67
CA TRP A 858 24.63 -20.78 -0.52
C TRP A 858 23.92 -22.11 -0.32
N ARG A 859 24.09 -22.75 0.85
CA ARG A 859 23.43 -24.03 1.19
C ARG A 859 21.90 -23.88 1.22
N PHE A 860 21.39 -22.78 1.77
CA PHE A 860 19.94 -22.52 1.85
C PHE A 860 19.34 -22.23 0.49
N ARG A 861 19.99 -21.37 -0.31
CA ARG A 861 19.60 -21.13 -1.70
C ARG A 861 19.53 -22.40 -2.54
N LYS A 862 20.50 -23.29 -2.40
CA LYS A 862 20.51 -24.58 -3.13
C LYS A 862 19.34 -25.49 -2.74
N ARG A 863 18.73 -25.29 -1.58
CA ARG A 863 17.59 -26.09 -1.08
C ARG A 863 16.26 -25.39 -1.27
N ASP A 864 16.21 -24.21 -1.87
CA ASP A 864 15.03 -23.35 -2.01
C ASP A 864 14.31 -23.10 -0.65
N ILE A 865 15.10 -22.95 0.40
CA ILE A 865 14.61 -22.69 1.75
C ILE A 865 14.91 -21.24 2.10
N ASP A 866 13.86 -20.49 2.47
CA ASP A 866 14.00 -19.12 2.97
C ASP A 866 14.69 -19.07 4.34
N LEU A 867 15.62 -18.13 4.49
CA LEU A 867 16.30 -17.77 5.75
C LEU A 867 15.44 -16.78 6.58
#